data_6a0a617d8f0ae14f0c8aa9d7e946631f
#
_entry.id   6a0a617d8f0ae14f0c8aa9d7e946631f
#
_cell.length_a   1.000
_cell.length_b   1.000
_cell.length_c   1.000
_cell.angle_alpha   90.00
_cell.angle_beta   90.00
_cell.angle_gamma   90.00
#
_symmetry.space_group_name_H-M   'P 1'
#
loop_
_entity.id
_entity.type
_entity.pdbx_description
1 polymer ?
#
loop_
_entity_poly.entity_id
_entity_poly.type
_entity_poly.pdbx_seq_one_letter_code
_entity_poly.pdbx_strand_id
1 'polypeptide(L)'
;MAVLSKYQITQGRRLYGIFSALNSASFALVTGNVLVVYAMYLNAGNAAIGLINAFASLSFFAIPLGKIFAQKRPIMRVYADSWMLRNASLLPLLTIPLFVKAGLPQWGLFCILLGTFGFNFFRGVGLVANNPVISDLTPGKDRGSFLIFLSVVNNTAALIAILLLAIALHFGDSLVVLSAAMFVGIILGFMASFLLYKMPSSAQNTGSSNGSFSKNFIAAVHDRNFKIYIAAFSVVTLGVGMARPFIVVYCREVYMQPDSVITFISFFMTFGALCMGLMSRVFIDKIGAKPIYLLFTALSLLSLIPTLISPNIATAIAAFIFLSLLAFICNLGFSGQENAAQTYFFGMFPQEAVIDMGIVYFLVMGAAGAAGSLLGGVLLDAFKDTGLSYPDVYRVFFALQIIIIGIGFCLQIKLKTLGSYSLKEALPLFFSPRDIRGLGLLYKLDRSKQENEQTALLNELRFSNTAAAASQFAEHLSSPSYAVRMRALAGMESLPALNKALEDALLREVENGVFTTAAKSARTLGLFNVKRSVPVLKKQIGSDDYLLCGECMTALARMGETKFQLEIGQKLASTDNAHILLKGIRAMELYADSASVFILLNVLRAQSQKSEVRHEVMLALSTVMGISQAFYPSYCQYAENPNEAEVILTDLFDEISAHKKFAQNTFPPLIGEFLKDPAKADEFCQNIRVYTKRRGGVVCATLISCIPDAELTSCDCFRFFLCFWVLMLLGNPKLLEK
;
A
#
# COMPACT_ATOMS: atom_id res chain seq x y z
N MET A 1 -38.89 -9.81 4.08
CA MET A 1 -37.64 -9.83 4.90
C MET A 1 -37.81 -8.76 5.98
N ALA A 2 -37.81 -9.11 7.25
CA ALA A 2 -37.81 -8.11 8.32
C ALA A 2 -36.43 -7.48 8.43
N VAL A 3 -36.24 -6.34 7.81
CA VAL A 3 -35.02 -5.55 7.89
C VAL A 3 -35.06 -4.80 9.23
N LEU A 4 -33.97 -4.85 9.99
CA LEU A 4 -33.86 -4.12 11.25
C LEU A 4 -34.02 -2.60 11.01
N SER A 5 -34.75 -1.92 11.90
CA SER A 5 -34.87 -0.47 11.84
C SER A 5 -33.52 0.20 12.16
N LYS A 6 -33.34 1.47 11.72
CA LYS A 6 -32.11 2.24 12.04
C LYS A 6 -31.83 2.33 13.53
N TYR A 7 -32.88 2.43 14.34
CA TYR A 7 -32.79 2.44 15.80
C TYR A 7 -32.29 1.09 16.32
N GLN A 8 -32.86 -0.02 15.86
CA GLN A 8 -32.44 -1.38 16.24
C GLN A 8 -30.99 -1.67 15.84
N ILE A 9 -30.56 -1.21 14.66
CA ILE A 9 -29.16 -1.34 14.22
C ILE A 9 -28.23 -0.57 15.15
N THR A 10 -28.56 0.67 15.49
CA THR A 10 -27.72 1.51 16.38
C THR A 10 -27.62 0.92 17.78
N GLN A 11 -28.75 0.48 18.33
CA GLN A 11 -28.80 -0.19 19.63
C GLN A 11 -28.05 -1.52 19.59
N GLY A 12 -28.21 -2.32 18.55
CA GLY A 12 -27.50 -3.57 18.34
C GLY A 12 -25.99 -3.38 18.25
N ARG A 13 -25.51 -2.37 17.51
CA ARG A 13 -24.09 -2.01 17.43
C ARG A 13 -23.49 -1.66 18.79
N ARG A 14 -24.21 -0.88 19.61
CA ARG A 14 -23.79 -0.52 20.96
C ARG A 14 -23.70 -1.76 21.86
N LEU A 15 -24.73 -2.58 21.89
CA LEU A 15 -24.76 -3.82 22.67
C LEU A 15 -23.67 -4.79 22.24
N TYR A 16 -23.45 -4.93 20.93
CA TYR A 16 -22.41 -5.82 20.40
C TYR A 16 -21.00 -5.31 20.74
N GLY A 17 -20.79 -3.99 20.78
CA GLY A 17 -19.54 -3.39 21.23
C GLY A 17 -19.24 -3.72 22.72
N ILE A 18 -20.24 -3.57 23.60
CA ILE A 18 -20.11 -3.91 25.02
C ILE A 18 -19.88 -5.43 25.19
N PHE A 19 -20.67 -6.25 24.51
CA PHE A 19 -20.48 -7.70 24.45
C PHE A 19 -19.04 -8.05 24.04
N SER A 20 -18.53 -7.46 22.97
CA SER A 20 -17.18 -7.68 22.46
C SER A 20 -16.10 -7.35 23.49
N ALA A 21 -16.22 -6.22 24.19
CA ALA A 21 -15.28 -5.83 25.24
C ALA A 21 -15.24 -6.84 26.39
N LEU A 22 -16.42 -7.16 26.96
CA LEU A 22 -16.53 -8.10 28.08
C LEU A 22 -16.09 -9.52 27.69
N ASN A 23 -16.50 -9.96 26.49
CA ASN A 23 -16.12 -11.26 25.97
C ASN A 23 -14.60 -11.39 25.74
N SER A 24 -13.95 -10.33 25.25
CA SER A 24 -12.51 -10.35 25.00
C SER A 24 -11.70 -10.29 26.29
N ALA A 25 -12.12 -9.51 27.27
CA ALA A 25 -11.52 -9.50 28.59
C ALA A 25 -11.68 -10.88 29.28
N SER A 26 -12.89 -11.46 29.24
CA SER A 26 -13.13 -12.83 29.72
C SER A 26 -12.20 -13.81 29.02
N PHE A 27 -12.20 -13.83 27.69
CA PHE A 27 -11.40 -14.77 26.89
C PHE A 27 -9.90 -14.66 27.22
N ALA A 28 -9.37 -13.46 27.41
CA ALA A 28 -7.98 -13.23 27.75
C ALA A 28 -7.60 -13.79 29.13
N LEU A 29 -8.53 -13.76 30.10
CA LEU A 29 -8.29 -14.27 31.46
C LEU A 29 -8.44 -15.80 31.57
N VAL A 30 -9.33 -16.41 30.77
CA VAL A 30 -9.68 -17.85 30.94
C VAL A 30 -9.12 -18.77 29.87
N THR A 31 -8.35 -18.22 28.88
CA THR A 31 -7.80 -19.04 27.78
C THR A 31 -6.37 -18.63 27.41
N GLY A 32 -5.82 -19.27 26.39
CA GLY A 32 -4.51 -18.95 25.83
C GLY A 32 -3.38 -19.05 26.85
N ASN A 33 -2.50 -18.05 26.83
CA ASN A 33 -1.28 -18.05 27.62
C ASN A 33 -1.54 -18.06 29.15
N VAL A 34 -2.61 -17.42 29.61
CA VAL A 34 -2.96 -17.39 31.06
C VAL A 34 -3.27 -18.81 31.56
N LEU A 35 -4.01 -19.56 30.74
CA LEU A 35 -4.33 -20.95 31.09
C LEU A 35 -3.10 -21.87 31.03
N VAL A 36 -2.18 -21.58 30.07
CA VAL A 36 -0.87 -22.26 30.01
C VAL A 36 -0.05 -22.00 31.28
N VAL A 37 0.02 -20.75 31.75
CA VAL A 37 0.71 -20.39 33.00
C VAL A 37 0.08 -21.12 34.19
N TYR A 38 -1.25 -21.19 34.25
CA TYR A 38 -1.93 -21.93 35.31
C TYR A 38 -1.67 -23.46 35.26
N ALA A 39 -1.67 -24.05 34.06
CA ALA A 39 -1.32 -25.45 33.86
C ALA A 39 0.15 -25.73 34.26
N MET A 40 1.07 -24.85 33.89
CA MET A 40 2.48 -24.94 34.31
C MET A 40 2.65 -24.82 35.83
N TYR A 41 1.86 -23.99 36.49
CA TYR A 41 1.83 -23.91 37.96
C TYR A 41 1.45 -25.26 38.59
N LEU A 42 0.54 -26.02 37.95
CA LEU A 42 0.15 -27.36 38.35
C LEU A 42 1.11 -28.48 37.90
N ASN A 43 2.31 -28.12 37.38
CA ASN A 43 3.30 -29.05 36.83
C ASN A 43 2.77 -29.87 35.63
N ALA A 44 1.98 -29.27 34.77
CA ALA A 44 1.51 -29.91 33.54
C ALA A 44 2.68 -30.21 32.59
N GLY A 45 2.73 -31.42 32.03
CA GLY A 45 3.65 -31.78 30.96
C GLY A 45 3.35 -31.01 29.64
N ASN A 46 4.31 -30.97 28.73
CA ASN A 46 4.17 -30.20 27.47
C ASN A 46 3.07 -30.80 26.59
N ALA A 47 2.84 -32.13 26.64
CA ALA A 47 1.72 -32.76 25.95
C ALA A 47 0.35 -32.21 26.42
N ALA A 48 0.17 -31.95 27.70
CA ALA A 48 -1.06 -31.35 28.24
C ALA A 48 -1.20 -29.88 27.78
N ILE A 49 -0.11 -29.11 27.76
CA ILE A 49 -0.08 -27.74 27.24
C ILE A 49 -0.44 -27.73 25.74
N GLY A 50 0.12 -28.64 24.96
CA GLY A 50 -0.22 -28.86 23.57
C GLY A 50 -1.70 -29.16 23.36
N LEU A 51 -2.29 -30.02 24.20
CA LEU A 51 -3.71 -30.40 24.16
C LEU A 51 -4.64 -29.22 24.49
N ILE A 52 -4.31 -28.41 25.50
CA ILE A 52 -5.04 -27.17 25.83
C ILE A 52 -5.15 -26.24 24.62
N ASN A 53 -4.05 -26.03 23.91
CA ASN A 53 -4.02 -25.17 22.73
C ASN A 53 -4.69 -25.85 21.52
N ALA A 54 -4.58 -27.18 21.39
CA ALA A 54 -5.24 -27.94 20.33
C ALA A 54 -6.77 -27.82 20.41
N PHE A 55 -7.37 -27.79 21.61
CA PHE A 55 -8.82 -27.58 21.76
C PHE A 55 -9.33 -26.30 21.14
N ALA A 56 -8.53 -25.21 21.17
CA ALA A 56 -8.88 -23.96 20.51
C ALA A 56 -9.01 -24.12 18.98
N SER A 57 -8.13 -24.91 18.38
CA SER A 57 -8.16 -25.23 16.95
C SER A 57 -9.24 -26.24 16.60
N LEU A 58 -9.42 -27.28 17.43
CA LEU A 58 -10.48 -28.30 17.29
C LEU A 58 -11.88 -27.70 17.36
N SER A 59 -12.06 -26.53 17.97
CA SER A 59 -13.36 -25.85 18.04
C SER A 59 -14.01 -25.65 16.66
N PHE A 60 -13.23 -25.51 15.62
CA PHE A 60 -13.74 -25.30 14.26
C PHE A 60 -14.50 -26.53 13.70
N PHE A 61 -14.21 -27.74 14.20
CA PHE A 61 -14.96 -28.95 13.85
C PHE A 61 -16.39 -28.96 14.40
N ALA A 62 -16.69 -28.13 15.40
CA ALA A 62 -18.03 -28.00 15.96
C ALA A 62 -18.93 -27.01 15.18
N ILE A 63 -18.37 -26.22 14.21
CA ILE A 63 -19.15 -25.28 13.40
C ILE A 63 -20.30 -25.97 12.63
N PRO A 64 -20.14 -27.13 11.98
CA PRO A 64 -21.23 -27.81 11.30
C PRO A 64 -22.40 -28.15 12.23
N LEU A 65 -22.13 -28.52 13.49
CA LEU A 65 -23.18 -28.75 14.50
C LEU A 65 -23.97 -27.46 14.77
N GLY A 66 -23.29 -26.34 14.88
CA GLY A 66 -23.94 -25.03 15.00
C GLY A 66 -24.87 -24.73 13.84
N LYS A 67 -24.50 -25.08 12.58
CA LYS A 67 -25.36 -24.94 11.40
C LYS A 67 -26.63 -25.78 11.52
N ILE A 68 -26.53 -27.00 12.01
CA ILE A 68 -27.69 -27.88 12.24
C ILE A 68 -28.66 -27.26 13.29
N PHE A 69 -28.11 -26.73 14.39
CA PHE A 69 -28.94 -26.06 15.40
C PHE A 69 -29.59 -24.76 14.88
N ALA A 70 -28.88 -23.99 14.06
CA ALA A 70 -29.39 -22.75 13.45
C ALA A 70 -30.50 -22.98 12.42
N GLN A 71 -30.67 -24.21 11.89
CA GLN A 71 -31.81 -24.57 11.05
C GLN A 71 -33.11 -24.71 11.85
N LYS A 72 -33.01 -25.08 13.12
CA LYS A 72 -34.14 -25.38 13.98
C LYS A 72 -34.49 -24.26 14.98
N ARG A 73 -33.59 -23.34 15.21
CA ARG A 73 -33.71 -22.24 16.19
C ARG A 73 -33.22 -20.90 15.59
N PRO A 74 -33.75 -19.77 16.08
CA PRO A 74 -33.20 -18.46 15.69
C PRO A 74 -31.70 -18.39 15.93
N ILE A 75 -30.95 -17.90 14.95
CA ILE A 75 -29.49 -17.92 14.98
C ILE A 75 -28.90 -17.18 16.20
N MET A 76 -29.56 -16.11 16.63
CA MET A 76 -29.17 -15.34 17.81
C MET A 76 -29.32 -16.13 19.12
N ARG A 77 -30.37 -17.02 19.20
CA ARG A 77 -30.53 -17.92 20.31
C ARG A 77 -29.42 -18.97 20.35
N VAL A 78 -29.08 -19.55 19.20
CA VAL A 78 -27.96 -20.50 19.11
C VAL A 78 -26.67 -19.84 19.57
N TYR A 79 -26.46 -18.58 19.21
CA TYR A 79 -25.27 -17.82 19.64
C TYR A 79 -25.26 -17.65 21.16
N ALA A 80 -26.33 -17.12 21.73
CA ALA A 80 -26.43 -16.82 23.15
C ALA A 80 -26.34 -18.11 24.02
N ASP A 81 -27.05 -19.16 23.63
CA ASP A 81 -27.04 -20.47 24.34
C ASP A 81 -25.63 -21.09 24.30
N SER A 82 -24.98 -21.05 23.14
CA SER A 82 -23.61 -21.57 22.99
C SER A 82 -22.60 -20.79 23.84
N TRP A 83 -22.70 -19.48 23.91
CA TRP A 83 -21.84 -18.64 24.76
C TRP A 83 -22.09 -18.85 26.25
N MET A 84 -23.34 -19.09 26.64
CA MET A 84 -23.70 -19.43 28.03
C MET A 84 -23.09 -20.77 28.44
N LEU A 85 -23.29 -21.82 27.61
CA LEU A 85 -22.74 -23.16 27.86
C LEU A 85 -21.21 -23.18 27.84
N ARG A 86 -20.61 -22.37 26.96
CA ARG A 86 -19.17 -22.17 26.90
C ARG A 86 -18.60 -21.70 28.23
N ASN A 87 -19.21 -20.67 28.83
CA ASN A 87 -18.75 -20.15 30.12
C ASN A 87 -19.10 -21.10 31.29
N ALA A 88 -20.22 -21.78 31.21
CA ALA A 88 -20.58 -22.79 32.20
C ALA A 88 -19.57 -23.98 32.25
N SER A 89 -19.00 -24.34 31.11
CA SER A 89 -17.96 -25.38 31.03
C SER A 89 -16.68 -25.04 31.81
N LEU A 90 -16.47 -23.78 32.15
CA LEU A 90 -15.30 -23.35 32.94
C LEU A 90 -15.53 -23.40 34.46
N LEU A 91 -16.76 -23.65 34.95
CA LEU A 91 -17.04 -23.70 36.39
C LEU A 91 -16.15 -24.70 37.15
N PRO A 92 -15.79 -25.90 36.59
CA PRO A 92 -14.87 -26.81 37.27
C PRO A 92 -13.50 -26.19 37.59
N LEU A 93 -13.04 -25.15 36.84
CA LEU A 93 -11.76 -24.52 37.13
C LEU A 93 -11.75 -23.80 38.49
N LEU A 94 -12.92 -23.41 39.00
CA LEU A 94 -13.04 -22.76 40.32
C LEU A 94 -12.74 -23.71 41.48
N THR A 95 -12.75 -25.04 41.24
CA THR A 95 -12.42 -26.06 42.26
C THR A 95 -10.93 -26.36 42.36
N ILE A 96 -10.08 -25.84 41.44
CA ILE A 96 -8.64 -26.12 41.39
C ILE A 96 -7.94 -25.80 42.72
N PRO A 97 -8.18 -24.63 43.36
CA PRO A 97 -7.53 -24.36 44.67
C PRO A 97 -7.81 -25.38 45.74
N LEU A 98 -9.01 -26.00 45.69
CA LEU A 98 -9.38 -27.06 46.65
C LEU A 98 -8.54 -28.31 46.40
N PHE A 99 -8.39 -28.75 45.15
CA PHE A 99 -7.55 -29.88 44.77
C PHE A 99 -6.08 -29.67 45.08
N VAL A 100 -5.55 -28.47 44.87
CA VAL A 100 -4.17 -28.12 45.19
C VAL A 100 -3.95 -28.20 46.72
N LYS A 101 -4.88 -27.65 47.54
CA LYS A 101 -4.82 -27.73 49.00
C LYS A 101 -4.94 -29.17 49.52
N ALA A 102 -5.69 -30.05 48.82
CA ALA A 102 -5.82 -31.45 49.12
C ALA A 102 -4.60 -32.30 48.66
N GLY A 103 -3.57 -31.71 48.06
CA GLY A 103 -2.39 -32.41 47.54
C GLY A 103 -2.65 -33.21 46.26
N LEU A 104 -3.72 -32.90 45.53
CA LEU A 104 -4.14 -33.59 44.31
C LEU A 104 -4.12 -32.71 43.08
N PRO A 105 -2.97 -32.10 42.71
CA PRO A 105 -2.88 -31.15 41.56
C PRO A 105 -3.30 -31.77 40.24
N GLN A 106 -3.19 -33.09 40.07
CA GLN A 106 -3.60 -33.82 38.86
C GLN A 106 -5.09 -33.65 38.54
N TRP A 107 -5.96 -33.62 39.57
CA TRP A 107 -7.38 -33.33 39.40
C TRP A 107 -7.65 -31.89 39.00
N GLY A 108 -6.81 -30.95 39.45
CA GLY A 108 -6.82 -29.57 38.97
C GLY A 108 -6.50 -29.49 37.49
N LEU A 109 -5.50 -30.21 37.00
CA LEU A 109 -5.16 -30.29 35.58
C LEU A 109 -6.29 -30.96 34.77
N PHE A 110 -6.94 -32.01 35.31
CA PHE A 110 -8.11 -32.62 34.66
C PHE A 110 -9.26 -31.61 34.51
N CYS A 111 -9.53 -30.78 35.53
CA CYS A 111 -10.52 -29.72 35.46
C CYS A 111 -10.16 -28.66 34.35
N ILE A 112 -8.88 -28.31 34.21
CA ILE A 112 -8.42 -27.45 33.13
C ILE A 112 -8.72 -28.06 31.76
N LEU A 113 -8.36 -29.34 31.56
CA LEU A 113 -8.57 -30.01 30.28
C LEU A 113 -10.07 -30.15 29.94
N LEU A 114 -10.88 -30.58 30.90
CA LEU A 114 -12.32 -30.73 30.70
C LEU A 114 -13.02 -29.40 30.44
N GLY A 115 -12.70 -28.38 31.24
CA GLY A 115 -13.27 -27.04 31.09
C GLY A 115 -12.87 -26.38 29.76
N THR A 116 -11.60 -26.51 29.37
CA THR A 116 -11.11 -25.97 28.12
C THR A 116 -11.71 -26.67 26.90
N PHE A 117 -11.86 -27.99 26.96
CA PHE A 117 -12.55 -28.74 25.90
C PHE A 117 -13.99 -28.26 25.73
N GLY A 118 -14.80 -28.25 26.82
CA GLY A 118 -16.17 -27.77 26.77
C GLY A 118 -16.29 -26.33 26.30
N PHE A 119 -15.44 -25.44 26.82
CA PHE A 119 -15.38 -24.04 26.39
C PHE A 119 -15.19 -23.91 24.88
N ASN A 120 -14.19 -24.58 24.33
CA ASN A 120 -13.87 -24.48 22.90
C ASN A 120 -14.91 -25.21 22.04
N PHE A 121 -15.46 -26.31 22.49
CA PHE A 121 -16.53 -27.04 21.80
C PHE A 121 -17.77 -26.14 21.60
N PHE A 122 -18.31 -25.57 22.69
CA PHE A 122 -19.48 -24.67 22.60
C PHE A 122 -19.16 -23.34 21.87
N ARG A 123 -17.93 -22.85 21.99
CA ARG A 123 -17.46 -21.73 21.15
C ARG A 123 -17.60 -22.07 19.66
N GLY A 124 -17.15 -23.27 19.25
CA GLY A 124 -17.25 -23.73 17.87
C GLY A 124 -18.69 -23.77 17.36
N VAL A 125 -19.62 -24.33 18.18
CA VAL A 125 -21.06 -24.36 17.84
C VAL A 125 -21.60 -22.93 17.61
N GLY A 126 -21.26 -21.97 18.45
CA GLY A 126 -21.80 -20.62 18.37
C GLY A 126 -21.15 -19.75 17.29
N LEU A 127 -19.94 -20.09 16.81
CA LEU A 127 -19.25 -19.31 15.77
C LEU A 127 -20.03 -19.19 14.45
N VAL A 128 -20.96 -20.11 14.18
CA VAL A 128 -21.85 -20.06 13.01
C VAL A 128 -22.66 -18.74 12.94
N ALA A 129 -22.97 -18.15 14.09
CA ALA A 129 -23.79 -16.95 14.21
C ALA A 129 -23.00 -15.65 14.02
N ASN A 130 -21.67 -15.68 14.14
CA ASN A 130 -20.84 -14.47 14.16
C ASN A 130 -21.01 -13.60 12.90
N ASN A 131 -20.85 -14.20 11.73
CA ASN A 131 -20.93 -13.46 10.45
C ASN A 131 -22.34 -12.97 10.13
N PRO A 132 -23.41 -13.77 10.28
CA PRO A 132 -24.80 -13.31 10.09
C PRO A 132 -25.15 -12.12 10.99
N VAL A 133 -24.82 -12.18 12.29
CA VAL A 133 -25.11 -11.10 13.24
C VAL A 133 -24.38 -9.82 12.86
N ILE A 134 -23.11 -9.89 12.49
CA ILE A 134 -22.36 -8.72 12.01
C ILE A 134 -23.00 -8.16 10.73
N SER A 135 -23.44 -9.01 9.81
CA SER A 135 -24.10 -8.58 8.56
C SER A 135 -25.41 -7.86 8.84
N ASP A 136 -26.25 -8.33 9.77
CA ASP A 136 -27.50 -7.69 10.17
C ASP A 136 -27.25 -6.29 10.77
N LEU A 137 -26.18 -6.15 11.54
CA LEU A 137 -25.81 -4.88 12.19
C LEU A 137 -25.10 -3.91 11.25
N THR A 138 -24.65 -4.35 10.05
CA THR A 138 -23.88 -3.53 9.12
C THR A 138 -24.41 -3.58 7.69
N PRO A 139 -25.64 -3.12 7.44
CA PRO A 139 -26.16 -3.04 6.08
C PRO A 139 -25.35 -2.04 5.25
N GLY A 140 -25.02 -2.41 4.01
CA GLY A 140 -24.29 -1.55 3.07
C GLY A 140 -22.78 -1.46 3.31
N LYS A 141 -22.20 -0.26 3.10
CA LYS A 141 -20.74 -0.04 3.10
C LYS A 141 -20.09 0.09 4.50
N ASP A 142 -20.87 0.09 5.58
CA ASP A 142 -20.37 0.35 6.95
C ASP A 142 -19.69 -0.85 7.64
N ARG A 143 -19.71 -2.04 7.02
CA ARG A 143 -19.17 -3.27 7.60
C ARG A 143 -17.70 -3.16 7.97
N GLY A 144 -16.91 -2.56 7.10
CA GLY A 144 -15.48 -2.40 7.32
C GLY A 144 -15.15 -1.57 8.57
N SER A 145 -15.83 -0.42 8.72
CA SER A 145 -15.60 0.48 9.88
C SER A 145 -16.05 -0.14 11.20
N PHE A 146 -17.16 -0.89 11.20
CA PHE A 146 -17.63 -1.59 12.39
C PHE A 146 -16.69 -2.72 12.81
N LEU A 147 -16.17 -3.51 11.87
CA LEU A 147 -15.17 -4.55 12.16
C LEU A 147 -13.87 -3.98 12.74
N ILE A 148 -13.45 -2.78 12.30
CA ILE A 148 -12.30 -2.10 12.88
C ILE A 148 -12.59 -1.70 14.32
N PHE A 149 -13.73 -1.06 14.55
CA PHE A 149 -14.16 -0.68 15.89
C PHE A 149 -14.14 -1.90 16.82
N LEU A 150 -14.73 -3.03 16.40
CA LEU A 150 -14.72 -4.28 17.18
C LEU A 150 -13.31 -4.80 17.42
N SER A 151 -12.43 -4.75 16.43
CA SER A 151 -11.04 -5.18 16.59
C SER A 151 -10.30 -4.36 17.62
N VAL A 152 -10.46 -3.02 17.58
CA VAL A 152 -9.85 -2.13 18.58
C VAL A 152 -10.40 -2.41 19.96
N VAL A 153 -11.71 -2.50 20.13
CA VAL A 153 -12.38 -2.79 21.40
C VAL A 153 -11.91 -4.14 21.98
N ASN A 154 -11.90 -5.19 21.16
CA ASN A 154 -11.50 -6.54 21.56
C ASN A 154 -10.04 -6.57 22.05
N ASN A 155 -9.13 -6.04 21.26
CA ASN A 155 -7.71 -6.10 21.61
C ASN A 155 -7.36 -5.19 22.79
N THR A 156 -7.99 -4.01 22.88
CA THR A 156 -7.79 -3.11 24.02
C THR A 156 -8.30 -3.75 25.32
N ALA A 157 -9.49 -4.35 25.32
CA ALA A 157 -10.04 -5.04 26.47
C ALA A 157 -9.16 -6.24 26.91
N ALA A 158 -8.66 -7.03 25.94
CA ALA A 158 -7.73 -8.13 26.21
C ALA A 158 -6.40 -7.63 26.80
N LEU A 159 -5.81 -6.57 26.24
CA LEU A 159 -4.56 -6.01 26.73
C LEU A 159 -4.69 -5.48 28.15
N ILE A 160 -5.78 -4.75 28.46
CA ILE A 160 -6.06 -4.25 29.82
C ILE A 160 -6.19 -5.42 30.79
N ALA A 161 -6.94 -6.47 30.41
CA ALA A 161 -7.14 -7.64 31.28
C ALA A 161 -5.82 -8.38 31.57
N ILE A 162 -4.97 -8.60 30.57
CA ILE A 162 -3.66 -9.24 30.72
C ILE A 162 -2.71 -8.38 31.54
N LEU A 163 -2.70 -7.05 31.34
CA LEU A 163 -1.87 -6.12 32.10
C LEU A 163 -2.24 -6.12 33.57
N LEU A 164 -3.55 -6.02 33.88
CA LEU A 164 -4.02 -6.07 35.27
C LEU A 164 -3.68 -7.39 35.95
N LEU A 165 -3.79 -8.52 35.21
CA LEU A 165 -3.39 -9.82 35.73
C LEU A 165 -1.88 -9.90 35.98
N ALA A 166 -1.04 -9.40 35.07
CA ALA A 166 0.41 -9.40 35.27
C ALA A 166 0.83 -8.58 36.50
N ILE A 167 0.19 -7.41 36.71
CA ILE A 167 0.39 -6.57 37.90
C ILE A 167 -0.06 -7.33 39.16
N ALA A 168 -1.23 -7.96 39.15
CA ALA A 168 -1.72 -8.72 40.30
C ALA A 168 -0.80 -9.90 40.65
N LEU A 169 -0.25 -10.62 39.64
CA LEU A 169 0.72 -11.71 39.87
C LEU A 169 2.08 -11.21 40.37
N HIS A 170 2.40 -9.96 40.23
CA HIS A 170 3.64 -9.39 40.77
C HIS A 170 3.55 -9.22 42.30
N PHE A 171 2.37 -8.91 42.82
CA PHE A 171 2.15 -8.58 44.23
C PHE A 171 1.51 -9.71 45.03
N GLY A 172 0.90 -10.74 44.38
CA GLY A 172 0.13 -11.77 44.99
C GLY A 172 0.62 -13.18 44.75
N ASP A 173 0.12 -14.12 45.53
CA ASP A 173 0.37 -15.54 45.31
C ASP A 173 -0.23 -16.03 44.00
N SER A 174 0.55 -16.76 43.18
CA SER A 174 0.16 -17.19 41.83
C SER A 174 -1.12 -18.01 41.82
N LEU A 175 -1.32 -18.94 42.79
CA LEU A 175 -2.52 -19.76 42.87
C LEU A 175 -3.77 -18.92 43.12
N VAL A 176 -3.68 -17.98 44.06
CA VAL A 176 -4.81 -17.14 44.46
C VAL A 176 -5.17 -16.19 43.31
N VAL A 177 -4.16 -15.55 42.73
CA VAL A 177 -4.37 -14.55 41.65
C VAL A 177 -4.89 -15.22 40.36
N LEU A 178 -4.34 -16.37 39.96
CA LEU A 178 -4.83 -17.09 38.78
C LEU A 178 -6.25 -17.61 38.98
N SER A 179 -6.57 -18.11 40.17
CA SER A 179 -7.93 -18.55 40.48
C SER A 179 -8.93 -17.39 40.52
N ALA A 180 -8.53 -16.24 41.06
CA ALA A 180 -9.35 -15.03 41.03
C ALA A 180 -9.55 -14.50 39.61
N ALA A 181 -8.52 -14.59 38.78
CA ALA A 181 -8.61 -14.22 37.35
C ALA A 181 -9.62 -15.13 36.61
N MET A 182 -9.59 -16.46 36.87
CA MET A 182 -10.57 -17.38 36.31
C MET A 182 -11.99 -17.03 36.77
N PHE A 183 -12.19 -16.74 38.05
CA PHE A 183 -13.48 -16.33 38.58
C PHE A 183 -14.01 -15.07 37.92
N VAL A 184 -13.20 -14.00 37.86
CA VAL A 184 -13.56 -12.75 37.21
C VAL A 184 -13.83 -12.96 35.72
N GLY A 185 -12.97 -13.74 35.04
CA GLY A 185 -13.13 -14.05 33.62
C GLY A 185 -14.44 -14.82 33.33
N ILE A 186 -14.83 -15.76 34.15
CA ILE A 186 -16.10 -16.50 34.03
C ILE A 186 -17.30 -15.55 34.25
N ILE A 187 -17.26 -14.67 35.25
CA ILE A 187 -18.34 -13.67 35.47
C ILE A 187 -18.48 -12.74 34.28
N LEU A 188 -17.37 -12.16 33.77
CA LEU A 188 -17.38 -11.32 32.57
C LEU A 188 -17.95 -12.07 31.36
N GLY A 189 -17.62 -13.35 31.24
CA GLY A 189 -18.14 -14.22 30.18
C GLY A 189 -19.66 -14.43 30.28
N PHE A 190 -20.20 -14.66 31.47
CA PHE A 190 -21.65 -14.77 31.67
C PHE A 190 -22.35 -13.43 31.41
N MET A 191 -21.81 -12.31 31.89
CA MET A 191 -22.33 -10.98 31.60
C MET A 191 -22.37 -10.69 30.08
N ALA A 192 -21.29 -11.03 29.37
CA ALA A 192 -21.24 -10.91 27.91
C ALA A 192 -22.32 -11.79 27.25
N SER A 193 -22.46 -13.04 27.67
CA SER A 193 -23.46 -13.98 27.12
C SER A 193 -24.88 -13.47 27.33
N PHE A 194 -25.17 -12.87 28.46
CA PHE A 194 -26.49 -12.31 28.77
C PHE A 194 -26.86 -11.15 27.85
N LEU A 195 -25.87 -10.34 27.41
CA LEU A 195 -26.12 -9.26 26.43
C LEU A 195 -26.55 -9.80 25.07
N LEU A 196 -26.12 -11.00 24.68
CA LEU A 196 -26.54 -11.61 23.41
C LEU A 196 -28.04 -11.90 23.38
N TYR A 197 -28.65 -12.28 24.50
CA TYR A 197 -30.11 -12.48 24.56
C TYR A 197 -30.93 -11.21 24.36
N LYS A 198 -30.31 -10.02 24.60
CA LYS A 198 -30.97 -8.72 24.43
C LYS A 198 -30.77 -8.10 23.06
N MET A 199 -30.00 -8.76 22.19
CA MET A 199 -29.71 -8.22 20.87
C MET A 199 -30.87 -8.38 19.89
N PRO A 200 -31.16 -7.34 19.09
CA PRO A 200 -32.09 -7.47 17.99
C PRO A 200 -31.51 -8.38 16.91
N SER A 201 -32.32 -9.29 16.37
CA SER A 201 -31.94 -10.13 15.23
C SER A 201 -32.99 -10.06 14.15
N SER A 202 -32.57 -10.10 12.89
CA SER A 202 -33.47 -10.36 11.79
C SER A 202 -33.97 -11.82 11.92
N ALA A 203 -35.26 -12.05 11.64
CA ALA A 203 -35.89 -13.37 11.75
C ALA A 203 -35.44 -14.35 10.64
N GLN A 204 -34.26 -14.20 10.09
CA GLN A 204 -33.76 -15.05 9.02
C GLN A 204 -33.24 -16.38 9.60
N ASN A 205 -33.99 -17.43 9.36
CA ASN A 205 -33.39 -18.77 9.27
C ASN A 205 -32.47 -18.75 8.04
N THR A 206 -31.19 -19.02 8.23
CA THR A 206 -30.25 -19.22 7.13
C THR A 206 -30.76 -20.35 6.25
N GLY A 207 -31.50 -19.98 5.20
CA GLY A 207 -32.05 -20.92 4.23
C GLY A 207 -30.91 -21.74 3.62
N SER A 208 -31.10 -23.04 3.60
CA SER A 208 -30.14 -23.98 3.06
C SER A 208 -29.89 -23.76 1.58
N SER A 209 -28.67 -23.40 1.20
CA SER A 209 -28.17 -23.66 -0.14
C SER A 209 -27.77 -25.14 -0.26
N ASN A 210 -28.74 -26.02 -0.34
CA ASN A 210 -28.52 -27.47 -0.29
C ASN A 210 -27.92 -28.12 -1.55
N GLY A 211 -27.42 -27.37 -2.51
CA GLY A 211 -26.86 -27.95 -3.73
C GLY A 211 -25.45 -27.46 -4.13
N SER A 212 -24.97 -26.40 -3.49
CA SER A 212 -23.79 -25.66 -3.96
C SER A 212 -22.45 -26.17 -3.36
N PHE A 213 -22.45 -26.62 -2.10
CA PHE A 213 -21.21 -27.01 -1.38
C PHE A 213 -20.40 -28.08 -2.12
N SER A 214 -21.03 -29.21 -2.45
CA SER A 214 -20.35 -30.33 -3.11
C SER A 214 -19.79 -29.93 -4.48
N LYS A 215 -20.54 -29.16 -5.24
CA LYS A 215 -20.16 -28.66 -6.56
C LYS A 215 -18.98 -27.68 -6.48
N ASN A 216 -19.05 -26.72 -5.55
CA ASN A 216 -17.99 -25.73 -5.31
C ASN A 216 -16.72 -26.39 -4.79
N PHE A 217 -16.85 -27.35 -3.87
CA PHE A 217 -15.71 -28.08 -3.32
C PHE A 217 -15.01 -28.95 -4.37
N ILE A 218 -15.75 -29.70 -5.19
CA ILE A 218 -15.18 -30.51 -6.25
C ILE A 218 -14.46 -29.64 -7.29
N ALA A 219 -15.06 -28.51 -7.66
CA ALA A 219 -14.43 -27.55 -8.56
C ALA A 219 -13.12 -26.97 -7.96
N ALA A 220 -13.13 -26.62 -6.69
CA ALA A 220 -11.94 -26.10 -6.01
C ALA A 220 -10.82 -27.14 -5.93
N VAL A 221 -11.14 -28.41 -5.61
CA VAL A 221 -10.15 -29.49 -5.52
C VAL A 221 -9.50 -29.80 -6.90
N HIS A 222 -10.11 -29.46 -8.02
CA HIS A 222 -9.48 -29.59 -9.33
C HIS A 222 -8.51 -28.43 -9.65
N ASP A 223 -8.65 -27.26 -9.00
CA ASP A 223 -7.73 -26.13 -9.22
C ASP A 223 -6.35 -26.41 -8.59
N ARG A 224 -5.31 -26.32 -9.42
CA ARG A 224 -3.91 -26.47 -9.00
C ARG A 224 -3.50 -25.44 -7.94
N ASN A 225 -3.98 -24.18 -8.06
CA ASN A 225 -3.64 -23.13 -7.12
C ASN A 225 -4.24 -23.39 -5.74
N PHE A 226 -5.47 -23.92 -5.70
CA PHE A 226 -6.12 -24.34 -4.47
C PHE A 226 -5.35 -25.46 -3.75
N LYS A 227 -4.91 -26.49 -4.48
CA LYS A 227 -4.10 -27.59 -3.92
C LYS A 227 -2.81 -27.09 -3.28
N ILE A 228 -2.07 -26.23 -4.02
CA ILE A 228 -0.82 -25.63 -3.52
C ILE A 228 -1.11 -24.77 -2.29
N TYR A 229 -2.20 -23.99 -2.31
CA TYR A 229 -2.60 -23.17 -1.17
C TYR A 229 -2.89 -24.02 0.09
N ILE A 230 -3.75 -25.05 -0.03
CA ILE A 230 -4.09 -25.92 1.10
C ILE A 230 -2.84 -26.59 1.67
N ALA A 231 -1.94 -27.10 0.81
CA ALA A 231 -0.69 -27.69 1.27
C ALA A 231 0.20 -26.66 2.01
N ALA A 232 0.42 -25.50 1.43
CA ALA A 232 1.22 -24.43 2.03
C ALA A 232 0.62 -23.95 3.36
N PHE A 233 -0.69 -23.70 3.37
CA PHE A 233 -1.43 -23.25 4.55
C PHE A 233 -1.40 -24.28 5.68
N SER A 234 -1.63 -25.56 5.38
CA SER A 234 -1.57 -26.64 6.37
C SER A 234 -0.18 -26.76 7.00
N VAL A 235 0.88 -26.72 6.19
CA VAL A 235 2.27 -26.85 6.67
C VAL A 235 2.67 -25.65 7.54
N VAL A 236 2.36 -24.43 7.10
CA VAL A 236 2.66 -23.21 7.89
C VAL A 236 1.85 -23.19 9.19
N THR A 237 0.55 -23.49 9.13
CA THR A 237 -0.33 -23.52 10.31
C THR A 237 0.12 -24.57 11.32
N LEU A 238 0.59 -25.74 10.85
CA LEU A 238 1.16 -26.78 11.69
C LEU A 238 2.42 -26.26 12.39
N GLY A 239 3.37 -25.67 11.68
CA GLY A 239 4.60 -25.12 12.26
C GLY A 239 4.35 -24.00 13.26
N VAL A 240 3.44 -23.06 12.94
CA VAL A 240 3.03 -21.99 13.86
C VAL A 240 2.29 -22.55 15.09
N GLY A 241 1.44 -23.55 14.90
CA GLY A 241 0.75 -24.27 15.99
C GLY A 241 1.72 -24.96 16.94
N MET A 242 2.84 -25.49 16.41
CA MET A 242 3.93 -26.03 17.23
C MET A 242 4.71 -24.93 17.96
N ALA A 243 4.89 -23.72 17.37
CA ALA A 243 5.74 -22.67 17.94
C ALA A 243 5.01 -21.85 19.02
N ARG A 244 3.82 -21.34 18.70
CA ARG A 244 3.13 -20.29 19.48
C ARG A 244 2.95 -20.60 20.97
N PRO A 245 2.45 -21.80 21.38
CA PRO A 245 2.26 -22.13 22.80
C PRO A 245 3.58 -22.24 23.57
N PHE A 246 4.61 -22.73 22.91
CA PHE A 246 5.88 -23.08 23.55
C PHE A 246 6.86 -21.93 23.69
N ILE A 247 6.59 -20.75 23.09
CA ILE A 247 7.32 -19.51 23.39
C ILE A 247 7.18 -19.16 24.88
N VAL A 248 5.98 -19.33 25.46
CA VAL A 248 5.71 -19.07 26.88
C VAL A 248 6.46 -20.09 27.77
N VAL A 249 6.46 -21.36 27.36
CA VAL A 249 7.17 -22.44 28.08
C VAL A 249 8.70 -22.22 28.01
N TYR A 250 9.22 -21.79 26.85
CA TYR A 250 10.60 -21.41 26.66
C TYR A 250 11.06 -20.30 27.61
N CYS A 251 10.23 -19.28 27.82
CA CYS A 251 10.53 -18.20 28.77
C CYS A 251 10.67 -18.73 30.20
N ARG A 252 9.86 -19.72 30.57
CA ARG A 252 9.88 -20.33 31.92
C ARG A 252 11.06 -21.26 32.10
N GLU A 253 11.28 -22.17 31.18
CA GLU A 253 12.20 -23.31 31.38
C GLU A 253 13.67 -22.95 31.02
N VAL A 254 13.89 -22.10 30.03
CA VAL A 254 15.25 -21.70 29.64
C VAL A 254 15.73 -20.47 30.42
N TYR A 255 14.83 -19.47 30.60
CA TYR A 255 15.19 -18.21 31.27
C TYR A 255 14.67 -18.09 32.70
N MET A 256 14.05 -19.15 33.25
CA MET A 256 13.57 -19.22 34.63
C MET A 256 12.71 -18.02 35.06
N GLN A 257 11.90 -17.48 34.14
CA GLN A 257 11.09 -16.31 34.41
C GLN A 257 9.90 -16.63 35.31
N PRO A 258 9.56 -15.78 36.31
CA PRO A 258 8.40 -15.95 37.15
C PRO A 258 7.09 -15.72 36.39
N ASP A 259 5.98 -16.23 36.92
CA ASP A 259 4.63 -16.21 36.30
C ASP A 259 4.17 -14.78 35.95
N SER A 260 4.50 -13.77 36.79
CA SER A 260 4.21 -12.35 36.53
C SER A 260 4.89 -11.83 35.26
N VAL A 261 6.18 -12.13 35.12
CA VAL A 261 6.99 -11.70 33.94
C VAL A 261 6.50 -12.41 32.67
N ILE A 262 6.20 -13.71 32.76
CA ILE A 262 5.66 -14.49 31.64
C ILE A 262 4.30 -13.92 31.17
N THR A 263 3.44 -13.56 32.12
CA THR A 263 2.15 -12.93 31.80
C THR A 263 2.35 -11.54 31.17
N PHE A 264 3.36 -10.78 31.62
CA PHE A 264 3.71 -9.51 31.01
C PHE A 264 4.29 -9.69 29.59
N ILE A 265 5.07 -10.74 29.35
CA ILE A 265 5.54 -11.10 27.99
C ILE A 265 4.32 -11.44 27.09
N SER A 266 3.30 -12.11 27.65
CA SER A 266 2.06 -12.38 26.91
C SER A 266 1.27 -11.13 26.53
N PHE A 267 1.42 -10.02 27.29
CA PHE A 267 0.93 -8.71 26.90
C PHE A 267 1.59 -8.24 25.60
N PHE A 268 2.92 -8.36 25.47
CA PHE A 268 3.63 -8.01 24.24
C PHE A 268 3.26 -8.90 23.05
N MET A 269 2.98 -10.19 23.28
CA MET A 269 2.41 -11.08 22.24
C MET A 269 1.07 -10.55 21.73
N THR A 270 0.16 -10.19 22.64
CA THR A 270 -1.16 -9.66 22.29
C THR A 270 -1.05 -8.30 21.60
N PHE A 271 -0.11 -7.46 22.04
CA PHE A 271 0.19 -6.17 21.43
C PHE A 271 0.71 -6.33 19.99
N GLY A 272 1.56 -7.33 19.73
CA GLY A 272 2.00 -7.68 18.37
C GLY A 272 0.83 -8.04 17.45
N ALA A 273 -0.13 -8.86 17.94
CA ALA A 273 -1.33 -9.19 17.19
C ALA A 273 -2.23 -7.95 16.92
N LEU A 274 -2.33 -7.04 17.89
CA LEU A 274 -3.07 -5.77 17.72
C LEU A 274 -2.43 -4.90 16.63
N CYS A 275 -1.12 -4.67 16.72
CA CYS A 275 -0.38 -3.91 15.71
C CYS A 275 -0.59 -4.50 14.32
N MET A 276 -0.52 -5.83 14.21
CA MET A 276 -0.77 -6.51 12.94
C MET A 276 -2.21 -6.33 12.46
N GLY A 277 -3.19 -6.42 13.35
CA GLY A 277 -4.60 -6.20 12.99
C GLY A 277 -4.87 -4.80 12.44
N LEU A 278 -4.18 -3.79 12.96
CA LEU A 278 -4.25 -2.41 12.46
C LEU A 278 -3.51 -2.24 11.12
N MET A 279 -2.35 -2.85 10.98
CA MET A 279 -1.52 -2.78 9.77
C MET A 279 -2.11 -3.58 8.61
N SER A 280 -2.62 -4.79 8.87
CA SER A 280 -3.07 -5.73 7.83
C SER A 280 -4.10 -5.13 6.88
N ARG A 281 -5.00 -4.30 7.37
CA ARG A 281 -6.06 -3.66 6.56
C ARG A 281 -5.51 -2.66 5.56
N VAL A 282 -4.54 -1.84 5.99
CA VAL A 282 -3.93 -0.84 5.12
C VAL A 282 -3.10 -1.53 4.03
N PHE A 283 -2.37 -2.58 4.41
CA PHE A 283 -1.44 -3.24 3.49
C PHE A 283 -2.13 -4.28 2.59
N ILE A 284 -3.02 -5.11 3.12
CA ILE A 284 -3.65 -6.21 2.34
C ILE A 284 -4.53 -5.66 1.22
N ASP A 285 -5.34 -4.63 1.52
CA ASP A 285 -6.26 -4.05 0.54
C ASP A 285 -5.53 -3.31 -0.59
N LYS A 286 -4.35 -2.74 -0.31
CA LYS A 286 -3.62 -1.90 -1.28
C LYS A 286 -2.50 -2.63 -2.02
N ILE A 287 -1.85 -3.58 -1.36
CA ILE A 287 -0.69 -4.30 -1.93
C ILE A 287 -1.09 -5.67 -2.47
N GLY A 288 -2.11 -6.29 -1.89
CA GLY A 288 -2.57 -7.63 -2.25
C GLY A 288 -2.14 -8.71 -1.26
N ALA A 289 -2.93 -9.79 -1.20
CA ALA A 289 -2.79 -10.81 -0.17
C ALA A 289 -1.51 -11.66 -0.30
N LYS A 290 -1.07 -12.02 -1.52
CA LYS A 290 0.10 -12.90 -1.71
C LYS A 290 1.42 -12.30 -1.22
N PRO A 291 1.82 -11.06 -1.60
CA PRO A 291 3.07 -10.47 -1.12
C PRO A 291 3.11 -10.37 0.40
N ILE A 292 1.98 -10.01 1.02
CA ILE A 292 1.84 -9.88 2.46
C ILE A 292 1.93 -11.23 3.16
N TYR A 293 1.31 -12.26 2.59
CA TYR A 293 1.41 -13.63 3.11
C TYR A 293 2.86 -14.11 3.13
N LEU A 294 3.61 -13.91 2.04
CA LEU A 294 5.04 -14.24 1.98
C LEU A 294 5.87 -13.44 2.98
N LEU A 295 5.64 -12.12 3.07
CA LEU A 295 6.39 -11.25 3.97
C LEU A 295 6.23 -11.66 5.45
N PHE A 296 4.98 -11.90 5.90
CA PHE A 296 4.75 -12.26 7.30
C PHE A 296 5.13 -13.71 7.62
N THR A 297 5.10 -14.62 6.64
CA THR A 297 5.68 -15.96 6.81
C THR A 297 7.21 -15.88 6.93
N ALA A 298 7.88 -15.05 6.14
CA ALA A 298 9.30 -14.78 6.28
C ALA A 298 9.62 -14.12 7.64
N LEU A 299 8.81 -13.16 8.09
CA LEU A 299 8.95 -12.55 9.43
C LEU A 299 8.78 -13.59 10.54
N SER A 300 7.83 -14.53 10.40
CA SER A 300 7.64 -15.65 11.34
C SER A 300 8.89 -16.54 11.41
N LEU A 301 9.52 -16.84 10.26
CA LEU A 301 10.77 -17.59 10.21
C LEU A 301 11.91 -16.84 10.90
N LEU A 302 12.11 -15.58 10.51
CA LEU A 302 13.20 -14.74 11.04
C LEU A 302 13.05 -14.51 12.54
N SER A 303 11.82 -14.37 13.04
CA SER A 303 11.54 -14.15 14.46
C SER A 303 11.89 -15.35 15.35
N LEU A 304 11.94 -16.56 14.79
CA LEU A 304 12.34 -17.77 15.52
C LEU A 304 13.88 -18.00 15.53
N ILE A 305 14.65 -17.32 14.68
CA ILE A 305 16.12 -17.50 14.64
C ILE A 305 16.80 -17.20 15.99
N PRO A 306 16.41 -16.15 16.76
CA PRO A 306 17.02 -15.89 18.07
C PRO A 306 16.89 -17.05 19.07
N THR A 307 15.84 -17.88 18.93
CA THR A 307 15.68 -19.07 19.81
C THR A 307 16.70 -20.17 19.51
N LEU A 308 17.26 -20.23 18.29
CA LEU A 308 18.35 -21.16 17.95
C LEU A 308 19.65 -20.77 18.65
N ILE A 309 19.89 -19.47 18.83
CA ILE A 309 21.07 -18.94 19.50
C ILE A 309 20.92 -19.14 21.00
N SER A 310 19.70 -18.93 21.54
CA SER A 310 19.37 -18.97 22.96
C SER A 310 20.48 -18.29 23.80
N PRO A 311 20.68 -16.96 23.64
CA PRO A 311 21.78 -16.25 24.23
C PRO A 311 21.75 -16.36 25.75
N ASN A 312 22.91 -16.57 26.37
CA ASN A 312 23.04 -16.54 27.82
C ASN A 312 23.01 -15.08 28.30
N ILE A 313 21.90 -14.64 28.85
CA ILE A 313 21.69 -13.24 29.26
C ILE A 313 21.83 -13.13 30.77
N ALA A 314 22.86 -12.44 31.23
CA ALA A 314 23.22 -12.36 32.64
C ALA A 314 22.27 -11.49 33.49
N THR A 315 21.57 -10.50 32.88
CA THR A 315 20.72 -9.57 33.64
C THR A 315 19.23 -9.84 33.39
N ALA A 316 18.42 -9.82 34.46
CA ALA A 316 16.98 -10.01 34.38
C ALA A 316 16.27 -8.99 33.46
N ILE A 317 16.75 -7.75 33.44
CA ILE A 317 16.17 -6.68 32.59
C ILE A 317 16.45 -6.97 31.11
N ALA A 318 17.68 -7.37 30.76
CA ALA A 318 18.00 -7.69 29.38
C ALA A 318 17.25 -8.94 28.90
N ALA A 319 17.11 -9.96 29.76
CA ALA A 319 16.28 -11.14 29.46
C ALA A 319 14.81 -10.76 29.22
N PHE A 320 14.26 -9.89 30.05
CA PHE A 320 12.89 -9.40 29.88
C PHE A 320 12.72 -8.65 28.57
N ILE A 321 13.64 -7.73 28.21
CA ILE A 321 13.58 -6.98 26.94
C ILE A 321 13.68 -7.94 25.76
N PHE A 322 14.64 -8.88 25.79
CA PHE A 322 14.83 -9.85 24.73
C PHE A 322 13.58 -10.73 24.51
N LEU A 323 13.03 -11.31 25.59
CA LEU A 323 11.86 -12.17 25.51
C LEU A 323 10.60 -11.42 25.12
N SER A 324 10.42 -10.18 25.57
CA SER A 324 9.30 -9.32 25.19
C SER A 324 9.34 -8.94 23.70
N LEU A 325 10.53 -8.60 23.18
CA LEU A 325 10.72 -8.29 21.77
C LEU A 325 10.53 -9.54 20.90
N LEU A 326 11.10 -10.68 21.32
CA LEU A 326 10.90 -11.97 20.66
C LEU A 326 9.41 -12.31 20.55
N ALA A 327 8.70 -12.26 21.67
CA ALA A 327 7.27 -12.57 21.75
C ALA A 327 6.42 -11.63 20.88
N PHE A 328 6.73 -10.33 20.88
CA PHE A 328 6.08 -9.32 20.05
C PHE A 328 6.26 -9.62 18.56
N ILE A 329 7.50 -9.80 18.10
CA ILE A 329 7.82 -10.01 16.67
C ILE A 329 7.27 -11.35 16.20
N CYS A 330 7.40 -12.43 16.99
CA CYS A 330 6.84 -13.73 16.64
C CYS A 330 5.32 -13.64 16.43
N ASN A 331 4.61 -13.03 17.36
CA ASN A 331 3.15 -13.00 17.25
C ASN A 331 2.64 -12.00 16.22
N LEU A 332 3.41 -10.92 15.93
CA LEU A 332 3.18 -10.03 14.79
C LEU A 332 3.29 -10.82 13.46
N GLY A 333 4.33 -11.64 13.31
CA GLY A 333 4.53 -12.50 12.15
C GLY A 333 3.41 -13.55 12.01
N PHE A 334 3.13 -14.30 13.08
CA PHE A 334 2.10 -15.36 13.10
C PHE A 334 0.71 -14.82 12.79
N SER A 335 0.32 -13.71 13.40
CA SER A 335 -0.99 -13.09 13.15
C SER A 335 -1.07 -12.47 11.74
N GLY A 336 0.05 -11.93 11.24
CA GLY A 336 0.12 -11.35 9.90
C GLY A 336 -0.06 -12.39 8.80
N GLN A 337 0.63 -13.50 8.91
CA GLN A 337 0.50 -14.60 7.95
C GLN A 337 -0.91 -15.24 8.00
N GLU A 338 -1.51 -15.39 9.18
CA GLU A 338 -2.88 -15.92 9.34
C GLU A 338 -3.91 -15.02 8.64
N ASN A 339 -3.85 -13.69 8.87
CA ASN A 339 -4.75 -12.72 8.25
C ASN A 339 -4.58 -12.67 6.73
N ALA A 340 -3.32 -12.68 6.25
CA ALA A 340 -3.03 -12.68 4.83
C ALA A 340 -3.45 -13.99 4.14
N ALA A 341 -3.23 -15.14 4.80
CA ALA A 341 -3.69 -16.43 4.32
C ALA A 341 -5.21 -16.47 4.16
N GLN A 342 -5.94 -16.00 5.17
CA GLN A 342 -7.40 -15.91 5.12
C GLN A 342 -7.88 -15.04 3.97
N THR A 343 -7.28 -13.87 3.80
CA THR A 343 -7.66 -12.95 2.72
C THR A 343 -7.33 -13.53 1.34
N TYR A 344 -6.17 -14.18 1.19
CA TYR A 344 -5.80 -14.86 -0.05
C TYR A 344 -6.79 -15.98 -0.38
N PHE A 345 -7.17 -16.79 0.61
CA PHE A 345 -8.13 -17.86 0.44
C PHE A 345 -9.47 -17.36 -0.10
N PHE A 346 -10.05 -16.36 0.58
CA PHE A 346 -11.34 -15.80 0.16
C PHE A 346 -11.27 -15.05 -1.17
N GLY A 347 -10.13 -14.49 -1.51
CA GLY A 347 -9.89 -13.87 -2.82
C GLY A 347 -9.82 -14.84 -4.01
N MET A 348 -9.72 -16.14 -3.77
CA MET A 348 -9.73 -17.16 -4.83
C MET A 348 -11.13 -17.49 -5.32
N PHE A 349 -12.19 -17.15 -4.57
CA PHE A 349 -13.56 -17.60 -4.83
C PHE A 349 -14.51 -16.44 -5.12
N PRO A 350 -15.54 -16.65 -5.98
CA PRO A 350 -16.63 -15.71 -6.14
C PRO A 350 -17.45 -15.61 -4.84
N GLN A 351 -18.13 -14.47 -4.63
CA GLN A 351 -18.84 -14.18 -3.37
C GLN A 351 -19.86 -15.25 -2.97
N GLU A 352 -20.47 -15.92 -3.94
CA GLU A 352 -21.46 -16.99 -3.73
C GLU A 352 -20.83 -18.25 -3.09
N ALA A 353 -19.59 -18.56 -3.39
CA ALA A 353 -18.88 -19.72 -2.88
C ALA A 353 -18.13 -19.46 -1.56
N VAL A 354 -17.94 -18.19 -1.16
CA VAL A 354 -17.14 -17.79 0.01
C VAL A 354 -17.66 -18.42 1.31
N ILE A 355 -18.97 -18.54 1.49
CA ILE A 355 -19.57 -19.11 2.71
C ILE A 355 -19.25 -20.59 2.83
N ASP A 356 -19.43 -21.36 1.75
CA ASP A 356 -19.18 -22.80 1.72
C ASP A 356 -17.67 -23.11 1.86
N MET A 357 -16.84 -22.38 1.13
CA MET A 357 -15.38 -22.54 1.18
C MET A 357 -14.81 -22.08 2.52
N GLY A 358 -15.43 -21.11 3.19
CA GLY A 358 -15.06 -20.70 4.53
C GLY A 358 -15.08 -21.84 5.56
N ILE A 359 -16.02 -22.78 5.43
CA ILE A 359 -16.05 -23.99 6.28
C ILE A 359 -14.78 -24.83 6.04
N VAL A 360 -14.41 -25.02 4.77
CA VAL A 360 -13.19 -25.79 4.40
C VAL A 360 -11.94 -25.12 4.97
N TYR A 361 -11.84 -23.79 4.86
CA TYR A 361 -10.74 -23.02 5.43
C TYR A 361 -10.58 -23.27 6.94
N PHE A 362 -11.68 -23.14 7.70
CA PHE A 362 -11.64 -23.32 9.15
C PHE A 362 -11.40 -24.78 9.56
N LEU A 363 -11.88 -25.76 8.80
CA LEU A 363 -11.58 -27.18 9.07
C LEU A 363 -10.10 -27.48 8.85
N VAL A 364 -9.49 -26.99 7.77
CA VAL A 364 -8.05 -27.16 7.51
C VAL A 364 -7.22 -26.45 8.58
N MET A 365 -7.58 -25.21 8.92
CA MET A 365 -6.95 -24.44 10.01
C MET A 365 -7.04 -25.19 11.34
N GLY A 366 -8.22 -25.75 11.65
CA GLY A 366 -8.46 -26.53 12.85
C GLY A 366 -7.62 -27.79 12.92
N ALA A 367 -7.60 -28.56 11.83
CA ALA A 367 -6.82 -29.80 11.76
C ALA A 367 -5.31 -29.55 11.89
N ALA A 368 -4.78 -28.63 11.09
CA ALA A 368 -3.35 -28.33 11.06
C ALA A 368 -2.88 -27.68 12.38
N GLY A 369 -3.67 -26.73 12.92
CA GLY A 369 -3.35 -26.07 14.19
C GLY A 369 -3.39 -27.01 15.39
N ALA A 370 -4.39 -27.91 15.46
CA ALA A 370 -4.48 -28.91 16.52
C ALA A 370 -3.34 -29.93 16.42
N ALA A 371 -3.08 -30.45 15.21
CA ALA A 371 -1.97 -31.35 14.98
C ALA A 371 -0.63 -30.71 15.37
N GLY A 372 -0.41 -29.43 14.99
CA GLY A 372 0.79 -28.69 15.35
C GLY A 372 0.98 -28.57 16.87
N SER A 373 -0.05 -28.12 17.59
CA SER A 373 0.03 -27.96 19.06
C SER A 373 0.24 -29.27 19.80
N LEU A 374 -0.43 -30.34 19.37
CA LEU A 374 -0.27 -31.68 19.96
C LEU A 374 1.12 -32.25 19.68
N LEU A 375 1.53 -32.26 18.41
CA LEU A 375 2.86 -32.75 18.00
C LEU A 375 3.96 -31.94 18.68
N GLY A 376 3.79 -30.61 18.79
CA GLY A 376 4.73 -29.77 19.49
C GLY A 376 4.95 -30.17 20.93
N GLY A 377 3.87 -30.46 21.66
CA GLY A 377 3.95 -30.89 23.06
C GLY A 377 4.63 -32.26 23.22
N VAL A 378 4.17 -33.26 22.44
CA VAL A 378 4.74 -34.61 22.48
C VAL A 378 6.22 -34.63 22.07
N LEU A 379 6.59 -33.90 21.00
CA LEU A 379 7.98 -33.84 20.54
C LEU A 379 8.87 -33.12 21.56
N LEU A 380 8.37 -32.08 22.21
CA LEU A 380 9.16 -31.37 23.23
C LEU A 380 9.41 -32.26 24.44
N ASP A 381 8.43 -33.03 24.89
CA ASP A 381 8.60 -34.03 25.96
C ASP A 381 9.61 -35.12 25.54
N ALA A 382 9.49 -35.65 24.33
CA ALA A 382 10.41 -36.63 23.78
C ALA A 382 11.86 -36.10 23.66
N PHE A 383 12.05 -34.83 23.28
CA PHE A 383 13.39 -34.22 23.23
C PHE A 383 13.99 -34.01 24.63
N LYS A 384 13.18 -33.71 25.65
CA LYS A 384 13.65 -33.63 27.05
C LYS A 384 14.16 -34.96 27.56
N ASP A 385 13.53 -36.06 27.16
CA ASP A 385 13.92 -37.41 27.56
C ASP A 385 15.28 -37.86 26.97
N THR A 386 15.82 -37.09 25.97
CA THR A 386 17.16 -37.39 25.39
C THR A 386 18.33 -37.03 26.29
N GLY A 387 18.11 -36.34 27.40
CA GLY A 387 19.18 -35.91 28.33
C GLY A 387 19.96 -34.69 27.89
N LEU A 388 19.54 -33.99 26.81
CA LEU A 388 20.13 -32.72 26.38
C LEU A 388 19.85 -31.61 27.41
N SER A 389 20.68 -30.56 27.41
CA SER A 389 20.42 -29.37 28.19
C SER A 389 19.14 -28.65 27.72
N TYR A 390 18.38 -28.01 28.65
CA TYR A 390 17.16 -27.28 28.26
C TYR A 390 17.35 -26.33 27.07
N PRO A 391 18.40 -25.50 27.02
CA PRO A 391 18.63 -24.65 25.86
C PRO A 391 18.80 -25.43 24.55
N ASP A 392 19.50 -26.58 24.57
CA ASP A 392 19.72 -27.38 23.36
C ASP A 392 18.45 -28.11 22.90
N VAL A 393 17.62 -28.58 23.83
CA VAL A 393 16.30 -29.13 23.54
C VAL A 393 15.47 -28.10 22.76
N TYR A 394 15.41 -26.85 23.24
CA TYR A 394 14.66 -25.80 22.58
C TYR A 394 15.27 -25.36 21.24
N ARG A 395 16.60 -25.38 21.08
CA ARG A 395 17.28 -25.16 19.79
C ARG A 395 16.81 -26.16 18.74
N VAL A 396 16.84 -27.45 19.06
CA VAL A 396 16.38 -28.52 18.16
C VAL A 396 14.87 -28.38 17.87
N PHE A 397 14.10 -28.09 18.90
CA PHE A 397 12.66 -27.92 18.79
C PHE A 397 12.28 -26.76 17.85
N PHE A 398 12.85 -25.58 18.02
CA PHE A 398 12.57 -24.43 17.14
C PHE A 398 13.21 -24.57 15.74
N ALA A 399 14.36 -25.27 15.62
CA ALA A 399 14.93 -25.59 14.31
C ALA A 399 13.98 -26.41 13.45
N LEU A 400 13.33 -27.42 14.04
CA LEU A 400 12.32 -28.22 13.34
C LEU A 400 11.15 -27.35 12.83
N GLN A 401 10.69 -26.40 13.65
CA GLN A 401 9.60 -25.50 13.26
C GLN A 401 10.00 -24.54 12.13
N ILE A 402 11.23 -24.01 12.18
CA ILE A 402 11.78 -23.18 11.10
C ILE A 402 11.82 -23.98 9.79
N ILE A 403 12.22 -25.25 9.82
CA ILE A 403 12.22 -26.11 8.63
C ILE A 403 10.79 -26.32 8.12
N ILE A 404 9.83 -26.63 8.98
CA ILE A 404 8.43 -26.86 8.60
C ILE A 404 7.84 -25.58 7.98
N ILE A 405 7.97 -24.43 8.65
CA ILE A 405 7.46 -23.16 8.12
C ILE A 405 8.19 -22.79 6.83
N GLY A 406 9.50 -23.08 6.72
CA GLY A 406 10.30 -22.87 5.52
C GLY A 406 9.81 -23.67 4.31
N ILE A 407 9.43 -24.93 4.50
CA ILE A 407 8.79 -25.74 3.45
C ILE A 407 7.48 -25.08 3.00
N GLY A 408 6.67 -24.65 3.95
CA GLY A 408 5.43 -23.91 3.65
C GLY A 408 5.67 -22.61 2.89
N PHE A 409 6.70 -21.86 3.25
CA PHE A 409 7.12 -20.64 2.55
C PHE A 409 7.52 -20.94 1.09
N CYS A 410 8.28 -21.99 0.85
CA CYS A 410 8.65 -22.43 -0.51
C CYS A 410 7.42 -22.80 -1.36
N LEU A 411 6.40 -23.39 -0.73
CA LEU A 411 5.12 -23.67 -1.41
C LEU A 411 4.33 -22.39 -1.72
N GLN A 412 4.34 -21.39 -0.80
CA GLN A 412 3.67 -20.10 -1.00
C GLN A 412 4.23 -19.33 -2.19
N ILE A 413 5.52 -19.44 -2.50
CA ILE A 413 6.13 -18.78 -3.67
C ILE A 413 5.44 -19.21 -4.97
N LYS A 414 4.99 -20.49 -5.05
CA LYS A 414 4.33 -21.06 -6.24
C LYS A 414 2.86 -20.64 -6.42
N LEU A 415 2.28 -19.93 -5.47
CA LEU A 415 0.90 -19.43 -5.55
C LEU A 415 0.75 -18.40 -6.67
N LYS A 416 -0.44 -18.34 -7.27
CA LYS A 416 -0.80 -17.29 -8.24
C LYS A 416 -0.91 -15.93 -7.54
N THR A 417 -0.51 -14.87 -8.22
CA THR A 417 -0.69 -13.50 -7.71
C THR A 417 -2.15 -13.10 -7.88
N LEU A 418 -2.82 -12.81 -6.75
CA LEU A 418 -4.16 -12.25 -6.69
C LEU A 418 -3.98 -10.79 -6.23
N GLY A 419 -4.21 -9.82 -7.13
CA GLY A 419 -4.05 -8.39 -6.83
C GLY A 419 -3.00 -7.68 -7.68
N SER A 420 -2.71 -6.41 -7.35
CA SER A 420 -2.03 -5.44 -8.21
C SER A 420 -0.50 -5.52 -8.19
N TYR A 421 0.12 -6.04 -7.14
CA TYR A 421 1.58 -5.96 -6.94
C TYR A 421 2.25 -7.33 -6.90
N SER A 422 3.41 -7.42 -7.54
CA SER A 422 4.35 -8.52 -7.36
C SER A 422 5.14 -8.35 -6.04
N LEU A 423 5.79 -9.41 -5.56
CA LEU A 423 6.61 -9.33 -4.33
C LEU A 423 7.73 -8.30 -4.46
N LYS A 424 8.34 -8.16 -5.65
CA LYS A 424 9.43 -7.20 -5.91
C LYS A 424 8.96 -5.75 -5.81
N GLU A 425 7.72 -5.47 -6.20
CA GLU A 425 7.10 -4.14 -6.12
C GLU A 425 6.57 -3.84 -4.72
N ALA A 426 6.11 -4.86 -4.00
CA ALA A 426 5.56 -4.72 -2.65
C ALA A 426 6.64 -4.48 -1.58
N LEU A 427 7.80 -5.13 -1.71
CA LEU A 427 8.86 -5.09 -0.68
C LEU A 427 9.36 -3.67 -0.36
N PRO A 428 9.67 -2.80 -1.34
CA PRO A 428 10.10 -1.44 -1.07
C PRO A 428 9.07 -0.59 -0.32
N LEU A 429 7.76 -0.85 -0.54
CA LEU A 429 6.68 -0.10 0.10
C LEU A 429 6.65 -0.28 1.63
N PHE A 430 7.12 -1.42 2.14
CA PHE A 430 7.19 -1.69 3.59
C PHE A 430 8.34 -1.00 4.29
N PHE A 431 9.45 -0.77 3.59
CA PHE A 431 10.66 -0.19 4.19
C PHE A 431 10.81 1.30 3.94
N SER A 432 9.90 1.91 3.19
CA SER A 432 9.88 3.35 2.91
C SER A 432 8.91 4.06 3.85
N PRO A 433 9.38 4.91 4.79
CA PRO A 433 8.49 5.72 5.64
C PRO A 433 7.54 6.61 4.82
N ARG A 434 7.98 7.04 3.64
CA ARG A 434 7.18 7.82 2.68
C ARG A 434 5.99 7.02 2.17
N ASP A 435 6.22 5.77 1.76
CA ASP A 435 5.17 4.92 1.21
C ASP A 435 4.19 4.46 2.29
N ILE A 436 4.67 4.19 3.52
CA ILE A 436 3.82 3.91 4.69
C ILE A 436 2.89 5.11 4.98
N ARG A 437 3.40 6.34 4.94
CA ARG A 437 2.58 7.54 5.07
C ARG A 437 1.57 7.65 3.92
N GLY A 438 2.00 7.39 2.69
CA GLY A 438 1.15 7.35 1.50
C GLY A 438 0.00 6.36 1.64
N LEU A 439 0.27 5.14 2.08
CA LEU A 439 -0.75 4.11 2.36
C LEU A 439 -1.74 4.55 3.44
N GLY A 440 -1.27 5.24 4.48
CA GLY A 440 -2.13 5.85 5.51
C GLY A 440 -3.06 6.93 4.96
N LEU A 441 -2.56 7.78 4.05
CA LEU A 441 -3.37 8.79 3.35
C LEU A 441 -4.40 8.15 2.42
N LEU A 442 -4.03 7.09 1.68
CA LEU A 442 -4.95 6.31 0.85
C LEU A 442 -6.09 5.70 1.66
N TYR A 443 -5.77 5.16 2.83
CA TYR A 443 -6.78 4.62 3.73
C TYR A 443 -7.77 5.67 4.24
N LYS A 444 -7.30 6.90 4.51
CA LYS A 444 -8.16 8.04 4.85
C LYS A 444 -9.03 8.47 3.67
N LEU A 445 -8.43 8.52 2.46
CA LEU A 445 -9.11 8.93 1.24
C LEU A 445 -10.31 8.00 0.90
N ASP A 446 -10.15 6.68 1.04
CA ASP A 446 -11.23 5.71 0.80
C ASP A 446 -12.44 5.92 1.73
N ARG A 447 -12.24 6.56 2.87
CA ARG A 447 -13.28 6.82 3.89
C ARG A 447 -13.87 8.19 3.80
N SER A 448 -13.18 9.11 3.16
CA SER A 448 -13.64 10.48 2.99
C SER A 448 -14.85 10.54 2.07
N LYS A 449 -15.92 11.15 2.55
CA LYS A 449 -17.16 11.39 1.78
C LYS A 449 -17.34 12.86 1.40
N GLN A 450 -16.50 13.74 1.95
CA GLN A 450 -16.58 15.19 1.72
C GLN A 450 -15.58 15.61 0.63
N GLU A 451 -16.01 16.42 -0.33
CA GLU A 451 -15.19 16.91 -1.44
C GLU A 451 -13.93 17.65 -0.96
N ASN A 452 -14.08 18.53 0.03
CA ASN A 452 -12.94 19.29 0.58
C ASN A 452 -11.90 18.39 1.23
N GLU A 453 -12.32 17.32 1.92
CA GLU A 453 -11.44 16.36 2.55
C GLU A 453 -10.73 15.50 1.49
N GLN A 454 -11.45 15.05 0.45
CA GLN A 454 -10.87 14.31 -0.67
C GLN A 454 -9.82 15.13 -1.41
N THR A 455 -10.11 16.39 -1.71
CA THR A 455 -9.17 17.29 -2.39
C THR A 455 -7.92 17.56 -1.55
N ALA A 456 -8.06 17.74 -0.24
CA ALA A 456 -6.92 17.91 0.68
C ALA A 456 -6.05 16.65 0.73
N LEU A 457 -6.65 15.47 0.89
CA LEU A 457 -5.93 14.19 0.94
C LEU A 457 -5.24 13.85 -0.39
N LEU A 458 -5.88 14.11 -1.53
CA LEU A 458 -5.26 13.95 -2.85
C LEU A 458 -4.07 14.89 -3.05
N ASN A 459 -4.15 16.10 -2.51
CA ASN A 459 -3.04 17.04 -2.54
C ASN A 459 -1.86 16.57 -1.65
N GLU A 460 -2.13 16.04 -0.45
CA GLU A 460 -1.10 15.42 0.38
C GLU A 460 -0.47 14.19 -0.27
N LEU A 461 -1.27 13.34 -0.92
CA LEU A 461 -0.81 12.18 -1.66
C LEU A 461 0.14 12.56 -2.81
N ARG A 462 -0.13 13.66 -3.49
CA ARG A 462 0.76 14.21 -4.53
C ARG A 462 2.18 14.42 -4.01
N PHE A 463 2.33 14.95 -2.80
CA PHE A 463 3.65 15.18 -2.18
C PHE A 463 4.28 13.92 -1.61
N SER A 464 3.49 12.86 -1.36
CA SER A 464 4.02 11.57 -0.90
C SER A 464 4.76 10.81 -2.00
N ASN A 465 4.44 11.07 -3.28
CA ASN A 465 5.04 10.45 -4.48
C ASN A 465 5.09 8.90 -4.38
N THR A 466 4.01 8.30 -3.87
CA THR A 466 3.92 6.85 -3.67
C THR A 466 3.24 6.16 -4.85
N ALA A 467 3.87 5.08 -5.36
CA ALA A 467 3.29 4.26 -6.43
C ALA A 467 1.95 3.60 -6.03
N ALA A 468 1.73 3.39 -4.73
CA ALA A 468 0.48 2.83 -4.20
C ALA A 468 -0.74 3.74 -4.44
N ALA A 469 -0.54 5.04 -4.68
CA ALA A 469 -1.62 6.00 -4.98
C ALA A 469 -2.21 5.84 -6.39
N ALA A 470 -1.53 5.11 -7.28
CA ALA A 470 -1.91 5.01 -8.69
C ALA A 470 -3.37 4.57 -8.92
N SER A 471 -3.82 3.49 -8.25
CA SER A 471 -5.18 2.97 -8.40
C SER A 471 -6.25 3.96 -7.93
N GLN A 472 -5.95 4.71 -6.87
CA GLN A 472 -6.85 5.71 -6.31
C GLN A 472 -6.98 6.94 -7.19
N PHE A 473 -5.88 7.41 -7.77
CA PHE A 473 -5.94 8.49 -8.74
C PHE A 473 -6.78 8.12 -9.97
N ALA A 474 -6.69 6.86 -10.45
CA ALA A 474 -7.55 6.38 -11.53
C ALA A 474 -9.03 6.36 -11.16
N GLU A 475 -9.37 5.91 -9.95
CA GLU A 475 -10.75 5.88 -9.44
C GLU A 475 -11.32 7.30 -9.30
N HIS A 476 -10.55 8.22 -8.72
CA HIS A 476 -10.97 9.60 -8.50
C HIS A 476 -11.01 10.45 -9.77
N LEU A 477 -10.44 9.99 -10.88
CA LEU A 477 -10.61 10.61 -12.19
C LEU A 477 -12.07 10.48 -12.69
N SER A 478 -12.80 9.45 -12.24
CA SER A 478 -14.22 9.26 -12.53
C SER A 478 -15.17 10.03 -11.58
N SER A 479 -14.65 10.83 -10.65
CA SER A 479 -15.44 11.60 -9.70
C SER A 479 -16.35 12.60 -10.44
N PRO A 480 -17.60 12.82 -9.99
CA PRO A 480 -18.45 13.89 -10.54
C PRO A 480 -17.89 15.29 -10.23
N SER A 481 -17.09 15.45 -9.18
CA SER A 481 -16.45 16.72 -8.83
C SER A 481 -15.25 17.02 -9.72
N TYR A 482 -15.30 18.18 -10.40
CA TYR A 482 -14.17 18.69 -11.19
C TYR A 482 -12.91 18.90 -10.36
N ALA A 483 -13.04 19.44 -9.14
CA ALA A 483 -11.91 19.69 -8.25
C ALA A 483 -11.19 18.39 -7.87
N VAL A 484 -11.93 17.33 -7.58
CA VAL A 484 -11.39 16.01 -7.27
C VAL A 484 -10.65 15.43 -8.48
N ARG A 485 -11.24 15.48 -9.69
CA ARG A 485 -10.57 15.00 -10.93
C ARG A 485 -9.26 15.75 -11.20
N MET A 486 -9.27 17.08 -11.08
CA MET A 486 -8.06 17.88 -11.30
C MET A 486 -6.94 17.58 -10.29
N ARG A 487 -7.30 17.29 -9.02
CA ARG A 487 -6.31 16.88 -8.00
C ARG A 487 -5.78 15.48 -8.26
N ALA A 488 -6.62 14.55 -8.72
CA ALA A 488 -6.17 13.22 -9.14
C ALA A 488 -5.16 13.29 -10.28
N LEU A 489 -5.44 14.09 -11.34
CA LEU A 489 -4.51 14.32 -12.44
C LEU A 489 -3.19 14.96 -11.98
N ALA A 490 -3.24 15.93 -11.08
CA ALA A 490 -2.04 16.53 -10.51
C ALA A 490 -1.21 15.51 -9.70
N GLY A 491 -1.89 14.58 -9.03
CA GLY A 491 -1.25 13.45 -8.33
C GLY A 491 -0.58 12.47 -9.30
N MET A 492 -1.23 12.16 -10.43
CA MET A 492 -0.65 11.27 -11.45
C MET A 492 0.66 11.84 -12.05
N GLU A 493 0.72 13.14 -12.28
CA GLU A 493 1.94 13.80 -12.79
C GLU A 493 3.15 13.66 -11.84
N SER A 494 2.92 13.43 -10.55
CA SER A 494 3.98 13.29 -9.54
C SER A 494 4.41 11.84 -9.30
N LEU A 495 3.77 10.85 -9.94
CA LEU A 495 4.15 9.45 -9.81
C LEU A 495 5.50 9.15 -10.49
N PRO A 496 6.27 8.16 -10.01
CA PRO A 496 7.52 7.77 -10.67
C PRO A 496 7.29 7.07 -12.01
N ALA A 497 6.14 6.41 -12.20
CA ALA A 497 5.74 5.73 -13.43
C ALA A 497 4.22 5.54 -13.48
N LEU A 498 3.66 5.44 -14.68
CA LEU A 498 2.28 5.04 -14.90
C LEU A 498 2.18 3.52 -15.07
N ASN A 499 1.11 2.94 -14.52
CA ASN A 499 0.74 1.56 -14.82
C ASN A 499 -0.31 1.54 -15.95
N LYS A 500 -0.55 0.36 -16.51
CA LYS A 500 -1.48 0.18 -17.65
C LYS A 500 -2.90 0.70 -17.34
N ALA A 501 -3.38 0.55 -16.12
CA ALA A 501 -4.72 1.01 -15.73
C ALA A 501 -4.83 2.53 -15.74
N LEU A 502 -3.78 3.24 -15.28
CA LEU A 502 -3.68 4.71 -15.36
C LEU A 502 -3.59 5.19 -16.80
N GLU A 503 -2.78 4.54 -17.62
CA GLU A 503 -2.70 4.86 -19.06
C GLU A 503 -4.06 4.73 -19.72
N ASP A 504 -4.79 3.64 -19.47
CA ASP A 504 -6.13 3.41 -20.03
C ASP A 504 -7.15 4.44 -19.52
N ALA A 505 -7.04 4.89 -18.28
CA ALA A 505 -7.89 5.94 -17.73
C ALA A 505 -7.59 7.30 -18.39
N LEU A 506 -6.32 7.67 -18.53
CA LEU A 506 -5.89 8.90 -19.20
C LEU A 506 -6.26 8.93 -20.68
N LEU A 507 -6.12 7.80 -21.39
CA LEU A 507 -6.53 7.67 -22.79
C LEU A 507 -8.03 7.91 -22.98
N ARG A 508 -8.86 7.28 -22.13
CA ARG A 508 -10.32 7.50 -22.15
C ARG A 508 -10.69 8.95 -21.87
N GLU A 509 -9.96 9.61 -20.96
CA GLU A 509 -10.20 11.01 -20.64
C GLU A 509 -9.84 11.93 -21.82
N VAL A 510 -8.78 11.64 -22.56
CA VAL A 510 -8.41 12.40 -23.79
C VAL A 510 -9.42 12.17 -24.91
N GLU A 511 -9.97 10.96 -25.06
CA GLU A 511 -10.92 10.65 -26.11
C GLU A 511 -12.33 11.22 -25.85
N ASN A 512 -12.80 11.16 -24.60
CA ASN A 512 -14.19 11.39 -24.22
C ASN A 512 -14.36 12.48 -23.16
N GLY A 513 -13.26 12.98 -22.59
CA GLY A 513 -13.28 13.96 -21.52
C GLY A 513 -13.69 15.33 -22.01
N VAL A 514 -14.23 16.13 -21.09
CA VAL A 514 -14.74 17.45 -21.36
C VAL A 514 -13.72 18.48 -20.85
N PHE A 515 -13.28 19.36 -21.74
CA PHE A 515 -12.44 20.53 -21.43
C PHE A 515 -11.09 20.21 -20.75
N THR A 516 -10.80 20.90 -19.66
CA THR A 516 -9.48 20.97 -19.01
C THR A 516 -8.91 19.64 -18.48
N THR A 517 -9.75 18.66 -18.16
CA THR A 517 -9.28 17.32 -17.72
C THR A 517 -8.64 16.54 -18.86
N ALA A 518 -9.21 16.63 -20.08
CA ALA A 518 -8.65 16.01 -21.27
C ALA A 518 -7.27 16.61 -21.63
N ALA A 519 -7.15 17.94 -21.59
CA ALA A 519 -5.89 18.62 -21.85
C ALA A 519 -4.80 18.21 -20.85
N LYS A 520 -5.13 18.17 -19.56
CA LYS A 520 -4.18 17.75 -18.54
C LYS A 520 -3.80 16.28 -18.66
N SER A 521 -4.73 15.42 -19.06
CA SER A 521 -4.46 14.01 -19.34
C SER A 521 -3.52 13.83 -20.52
N ALA A 522 -3.71 14.60 -21.62
CA ALA A 522 -2.80 14.61 -22.76
C ALA A 522 -1.37 15.03 -22.36
N ARG A 523 -1.25 16.07 -21.53
CA ARG A 523 0.04 16.49 -20.96
C ARG A 523 0.71 15.38 -20.15
N THR A 524 -0.06 14.70 -19.29
CA THR A 524 0.45 13.61 -18.44
C THR A 524 0.95 12.44 -19.30
N LEU A 525 0.21 12.04 -20.34
CA LEU A 525 0.64 11.01 -21.30
C LEU A 525 1.95 11.38 -22.00
N GLY A 526 2.10 12.66 -22.35
CA GLY A 526 3.34 13.19 -22.93
C GLY A 526 4.53 13.17 -21.97
N LEU A 527 4.31 13.53 -20.70
CA LEU A 527 5.33 13.52 -19.65
C LEU A 527 5.91 12.11 -19.42
N PHE A 528 5.06 11.09 -19.45
CA PHE A 528 5.46 9.70 -19.23
C PHE A 528 5.81 8.95 -20.52
N ASN A 529 5.84 9.62 -21.66
CA ASN A 529 6.21 9.03 -22.97
C ASN A 529 5.40 7.77 -23.33
N VAL A 530 4.07 7.84 -23.13
CA VAL A 530 3.16 6.71 -23.38
C VAL A 530 2.92 6.57 -24.88
N LYS A 531 3.74 5.81 -25.59
CA LYS A 531 3.71 5.66 -27.06
C LYS A 531 2.36 5.18 -27.62
N ARG A 532 1.62 4.38 -26.89
CA ARG A 532 0.27 3.92 -27.29
C ARG A 532 -0.77 5.04 -27.39
N SER A 533 -0.51 6.21 -26.80
CA SER A 533 -1.40 7.38 -26.88
C SER A 533 -1.26 8.18 -28.17
N VAL A 534 -0.22 7.95 -28.97
CA VAL A 534 0.08 8.72 -30.19
C VAL A 534 -1.10 8.81 -31.16
N PRO A 535 -1.85 7.74 -31.49
CA PRO A 535 -3.00 7.84 -32.40
C PRO A 535 -4.12 8.75 -31.88
N VAL A 536 -4.38 8.68 -30.56
CA VAL A 536 -5.40 9.48 -29.89
C VAL A 536 -4.99 10.94 -29.84
N LEU A 537 -3.75 11.24 -29.43
CA LEU A 537 -3.20 12.59 -29.39
C LEU A 537 -3.19 13.25 -30.76
N LYS A 538 -2.83 12.49 -31.82
CA LYS A 538 -2.88 12.98 -33.21
C LYS A 538 -4.27 13.44 -33.60
N LYS A 539 -5.29 12.62 -33.32
CA LYS A 539 -6.69 12.95 -33.63
C LYS A 539 -7.11 14.26 -32.99
N GLN A 540 -6.62 14.53 -31.77
CA GLN A 540 -7.01 15.71 -30.98
C GLN A 540 -6.25 17.01 -31.37
N ILE A 541 -5.23 16.96 -32.22
CA ILE A 541 -4.64 18.18 -32.84
C ILE A 541 -5.70 18.94 -33.64
N GLY A 542 -6.66 18.24 -34.24
CA GLY A 542 -7.78 18.83 -34.96
C GLY A 542 -8.96 19.28 -34.10
N SER A 543 -8.90 19.11 -32.77
CA SER A 543 -9.97 19.48 -31.86
C SER A 543 -10.22 20.99 -31.82
N ASP A 544 -11.50 21.35 -31.61
CA ASP A 544 -11.92 22.75 -31.36
C ASP A 544 -11.56 23.21 -29.94
N ASP A 545 -11.28 22.27 -29.03
CA ASP A 545 -10.74 22.59 -27.70
C ASP A 545 -9.27 23.01 -27.81
N TYR A 546 -9.04 24.32 -27.73
CA TYR A 546 -7.70 24.90 -27.86
C TYR A 546 -6.72 24.46 -26.76
N LEU A 547 -7.22 24.13 -25.55
CA LEU A 547 -6.39 23.62 -24.46
C LEU A 547 -5.90 22.20 -24.78
N LEU A 548 -6.82 21.34 -25.21
CA LEU A 548 -6.53 19.96 -25.58
C LEU A 548 -5.61 19.91 -26.80
N CYS A 549 -5.92 20.68 -27.84
CA CYS A 549 -5.10 20.80 -29.05
C CYS A 549 -3.65 21.16 -28.68
N GLY A 550 -3.46 22.23 -27.88
CA GLY A 550 -2.12 22.69 -27.47
C GLY A 550 -1.32 21.68 -26.67
N GLU A 551 -1.97 20.98 -25.71
CA GLU A 551 -1.29 19.96 -24.92
C GLU A 551 -0.99 18.68 -25.74
N CYS A 552 -1.80 18.33 -26.73
CA CYS A 552 -1.52 17.23 -27.65
C CYS A 552 -0.29 17.50 -28.51
N MET A 553 -0.14 18.73 -29.04
CA MET A 553 1.05 19.12 -29.79
C MET A 553 2.33 19.01 -28.96
N THR A 554 2.29 19.54 -27.74
CA THR A 554 3.44 19.43 -26.80
C THR A 554 3.72 18.02 -26.35
N ALA A 555 2.70 17.18 -26.17
CA ALA A 555 2.86 15.77 -25.79
C ALA A 555 3.54 14.97 -26.90
N LEU A 556 3.12 15.13 -28.15
CA LEU A 556 3.72 14.46 -29.32
C LEU A 556 5.18 14.90 -29.52
N ALA A 557 5.47 16.18 -29.32
CA ALA A 557 6.84 16.70 -29.40
C ALA A 557 7.74 16.10 -28.29
N ARG A 558 7.27 16.02 -27.05
CA ARG A 558 8.01 15.34 -25.96
C ARG A 558 8.29 13.88 -26.25
N MET A 559 7.38 13.20 -26.92
CA MET A 559 7.57 11.81 -27.34
C MET A 559 8.52 11.66 -28.53
N GLY A 560 8.97 12.76 -29.16
CA GLY A 560 9.85 12.73 -30.32
C GLY A 560 9.16 12.26 -31.61
N GLU A 561 7.84 12.44 -31.74
CA GLU A 561 7.07 12.01 -32.91
C GLU A 561 7.15 13.03 -34.05
N THR A 562 8.32 13.10 -34.69
CA THR A 562 8.66 14.12 -35.74
C THR A 562 7.75 14.08 -36.96
N LYS A 563 7.13 12.94 -37.26
CA LYS A 563 6.19 12.80 -38.41
C LYS A 563 4.98 13.74 -38.36
N PHE A 564 4.63 14.28 -37.18
CA PHE A 564 3.51 15.22 -37.00
C PHE A 564 3.94 16.67 -36.97
N GLN A 565 5.23 16.97 -37.04
CA GLN A 565 5.79 18.31 -36.94
C GLN A 565 5.27 19.24 -38.04
N LEU A 566 5.16 18.72 -39.26
CA LEU A 566 4.64 19.50 -40.38
C LEU A 566 3.14 19.85 -40.19
N GLU A 567 2.34 18.89 -39.71
CA GLU A 567 0.92 19.10 -39.44
C GLU A 567 0.72 20.14 -38.32
N ILE A 568 1.56 20.10 -37.27
CA ILE A 568 1.57 21.12 -36.22
C ILE A 568 1.96 22.49 -36.84
N GLY A 569 2.97 22.54 -37.67
CA GLY A 569 3.37 23.77 -38.37
C GLY A 569 2.26 24.39 -39.22
N GLN A 570 1.49 23.58 -39.94
CA GLN A 570 0.31 24.02 -40.70
C GLN A 570 -0.77 24.60 -39.79
N LYS A 571 -1.02 23.95 -38.64
CA LYS A 571 -1.98 24.44 -37.64
C LYS A 571 -1.56 25.81 -37.09
N LEU A 572 -0.27 25.98 -36.81
CA LEU A 572 0.30 27.26 -36.33
C LEU A 572 0.16 28.41 -37.37
N ALA A 573 0.33 28.09 -38.63
CA ALA A 573 0.18 29.06 -39.72
C ALA A 573 -1.28 29.51 -39.94
N SER A 574 -2.27 28.65 -39.57
CA SER A 574 -3.69 28.89 -39.80
C SER A 574 -4.47 29.40 -38.59
N THR A 575 -3.83 29.53 -37.40
CA THR A 575 -4.51 29.90 -36.15
C THR A 575 -4.11 31.28 -35.65
N ASP A 576 -5.10 32.01 -35.12
CA ASP A 576 -4.89 33.25 -34.36
C ASP A 576 -4.98 33.09 -32.86
N ASN A 577 -5.28 31.86 -32.39
CA ASN A 577 -5.43 31.59 -30.97
C ASN A 577 -4.05 31.59 -30.27
N ALA A 578 -3.86 32.55 -29.36
CA ALA A 578 -2.60 32.72 -28.62
C ALA A 578 -2.14 31.47 -27.89
N HIS A 579 -3.07 30.70 -27.26
CA HIS A 579 -2.74 29.50 -26.53
C HIS A 579 -2.19 28.39 -27.43
N ILE A 580 -2.82 28.18 -28.60
CA ILE A 580 -2.36 27.22 -29.61
C ILE A 580 -0.97 27.64 -30.13
N LEU A 581 -0.79 28.95 -30.42
CA LEU A 581 0.51 29.48 -30.85
C LEU A 581 1.62 29.22 -29.83
N LEU A 582 1.40 29.60 -28.55
CA LEU A 582 2.38 29.40 -27.48
C LEU A 582 2.72 27.93 -27.28
N LYS A 583 1.71 27.02 -27.26
CA LYS A 583 1.93 25.60 -27.11
C LYS A 583 2.60 24.95 -28.31
N GLY A 584 2.29 25.40 -29.51
CA GLY A 584 2.96 24.96 -30.74
C GLY A 584 4.40 25.43 -30.84
N ILE A 585 4.71 26.68 -30.46
CA ILE A 585 6.08 27.19 -30.32
C ILE A 585 6.86 26.30 -29.35
N ARG A 586 6.25 25.97 -28.20
CA ARG A 586 6.85 25.06 -27.22
C ARG A 586 7.07 23.64 -27.79
N ALA A 587 6.18 23.16 -28.65
CA ALA A 587 6.36 21.87 -29.32
C ALA A 587 7.58 21.94 -30.30
N MET A 588 7.74 23.02 -31.04
CA MET A 588 8.91 23.22 -31.93
C MET A 588 10.22 23.30 -31.12
N GLU A 589 10.20 23.96 -29.98
CA GLU A 589 11.34 24.00 -29.06
C GLU A 589 11.75 22.59 -28.58
N LEU A 590 10.78 21.69 -28.32
CA LEU A 590 11.03 20.34 -27.91
C LEU A 590 11.57 19.43 -29.03
N TYR A 591 11.15 19.63 -30.28
CA TYR A 591 11.72 18.91 -31.42
C TYR A 591 13.16 19.33 -31.68
N ALA A 592 13.45 20.63 -31.59
CA ALA A 592 14.79 21.21 -31.66
C ALA A 592 15.61 20.83 -32.92
N ASP A 593 14.97 20.73 -34.07
CA ASP A 593 15.56 20.36 -35.35
C ASP A 593 15.46 21.50 -36.41
N SER A 594 15.95 21.26 -37.61
CA SER A 594 15.93 22.25 -38.71
C SER A 594 14.51 22.61 -39.14
N ALA A 595 13.58 21.67 -39.12
CA ALA A 595 12.19 21.94 -39.45
C ALA A 595 11.53 22.86 -38.42
N SER A 596 11.90 22.71 -37.14
CA SER A 596 11.47 23.59 -36.05
C SER A 596 11.87 25.02 -36.29
N VAL A 597 13.13 25.27 -36.71
CA VAL A 597 13.62 26.63 -37.04
C VAL A 597 12.76 27.25 -38.15
N PHE A 598 12.53 26.52 -39.22
CA PHE A 598 11.72 26.98 -40.34
C PHE A 598 10.29 27.33 -39.93
N ILE A 599 9.65 26.46 -39.14
CA ILE A 599 8.27 26.67 -38.64
C ILE A 599 8.23 27.88 -37.70
N LEU A 600 9.17 28.02 -36.76
CA LEU A 600 9.25 29.16 -35.84
C LEU A 600 9.40 30.47 -36.57
N LEU A 601 10.25 30.54 -37.61
CA LEU A 601 10.44 31.75 -38.44
C LEU A 601 9.18 32.07 -39.25
N ASN A 602 8.44 31.07 -39.75
CA ASN A 602 7.16 31.33 -40.43
C ASN A 602 6.09 31.84 -39.42
N VAL A 603 6.07 31.36 -38.19
CA VAL A 603 5.20 31.90 -37.14
C VAL A 603 5.58 33.36 -36.83
N LEU A 604 6.88 33.68 -36.74
CA LEU A 604 7.35 35.03 -36.52
C LEU A 604 6.88 35.97 -37.62
N ARG A 605 6.97 35.55 -38.90
CA ARG A 605 6.51 36.30 -40.07
C ARG A 605 5.01 36.55 -40.00
N ALA A 606 4.21 35.50 -39.80
CA ALA A 606 2.74 35.57 -39.79
C ALA A 606 2.19 36.38 -38.59
N GLN A 607 2.89 36.39 -37.46
CA GLN A 607 2.40 36.97 -36.20
C GLN A 607 3.30 38.13 -35.70
N SER A 608 3.99 38.84 -36.60
CA SER A 608 4.94 39.88 -36.26
C SER A 608 4.37 41.02 -35.40
N GLN A 609 3.07 41.23 -35.41
CA GLN A 609 2.39 42.28 -34.63
C GLN A 609 2.12 41.89 -33.16
N LYS A 610 2.19 40.56 -32.78
CA LYS A 610 1.91 40.10 -31.44
C LYS A 610 3.21 39.99 -30.65
N SER A 611 3.41 40.90 -29.68
CA SER A 611 4.65 40.96 -28.88
C SER A 611 4.93 39.68 -28.13
N GLU A 612 3.91 39.06 -27.51
CA GLU A 612 4.04 37.83 -26.71
C GLU A 612 4.51 36.68 -27.59
N VAL A 613 3.97 36.53 -28.80
CA VAL A 613 4.38 35.48 -29.74
C VAL A 613 5.82 35.68 -30.19
N ARG A 614 6.23 36.94 -30.48
CA ARG A 614 7.62 37.25 -30.86
C ARG A 614 8.61 36.86 -29.75
N HIS A 615 8.32 37.24 -28.52
CA HIS A 615 9.17 36.89 -27.37
C HIS A 615 9.32 35.36 -27.21
N GLU A 616 8.23 34.60 -27.27
CA GLU A 616 8.28 33.15 -27.18
C GLU A 616 9.04 32.50 -28.34
N VAL A 617 8.90 33.01 -29.57
CA VAL A 617 9.70 32.54 -30.73
C VAL A 617 11.18 32.77 -30.51
N MET A 618 11.60 33.96 -30.00
CA MET A 618 13.00 34.23 -29.71
C MET A 618 13.57 33.29 -28.65
N LEU A 619 12.83 33.03 -27.58
CA LEU A 619 13.21 32.11 -26.53
C LEU A 619 13.29 30.66 -27.04
N ALA A 620 12.32 30.22 -27.85
CA ALA A 620 12.34 28.92 -28.47
C ALA A 620 13.53 28.74 -29.42
N LEU A 621 13.80 29.74 -30.30
CA LEU A 621 14.97 29.73 -31.17
C LEU A 621 16.28 29.67 -30.37
N SER A 622 16.38 30.40 -29.26
CA SER A 622 17.57 30.37 -28.39
C SER A 622 17.82 28.97 -27.81
N THR A 623 16.75 28.25 -27.48
CA THR A 623 16.83 26.84 -26.98
C THR A 623 17.24 25.89 -28.10
N VAL A 624 16.63 26.02 -29.30
CA VAL A 624 16.98 25.19 -30.46
C VAL A 624 18.45 25.42 -30.85
N MET A 625 18.91 26.66 -30.80
CA MET A 625 20.32 27.03 -31.12
C MET A 625 21.30 26.73 -29.96
N GLY A 626 20.82 26.34 -28.77
CA GLY A 626 21.66 25.96 -27.61
C GLY A 626 22.28 27.12 -26.86
N ILE A 627 21.73 28.33 -26.95
CA ILE A 627 22.22 29.53 -26.27
C ILE A 627 21.28 30.04 -25.18
N SER A 628 20.20 29.35 -24.87
CA SER A 628 19.11 29.84 -24.02
C SER A 628 19.57 30.31 -22.63
N GLN A 629 20.57 29.64 -22.00
CA GLN A 629 21.05 30.04 -20.69
C GLN A 629 21.69 31.42 -20.64
N ALA A 630 22.46 31.76 -21.68
CA ALA A 630 23.09 33.08 -21.80
C ALA A 630 22.10 34.11 -22.38
N PHE A 631 21.25 33.67 -23.32
CA PHE A 631 20.33 34.55 -24.02
C PHE A 631 19.21 35.09 -23.13
N TYR A 632 18.61 34.25 -22.29
CA TYR A 632 17.44 34.61 -21.49
C TYR A 632 17.66 35.86 -20.60
N PRO A 633 18.74 35.95 -19.78
CA PRO A 633 18.99 37.17 -18.99
C PRO A 633 19.17 38.43 -19.82
N SER A 634 19.95 38.34 -20.89
CA SER A 634 20.21 39.48 -21.81
C SER A 634 18.95 39.88 -22.57
N TYR A 635 18.11 38.91 -22.93
CA TYR A 635 16.85 39.17 -23.62
C TYR A 635 15.82 39.83 -22.70
N CYS A 636 15.80 39.50 -21.40
CA CYS A 636 14.96 40.21 -20.43
C CYS A 636 15.34 41.70 -20.34
N GLN A 637 16.64 42.03 -20.28
CA GLN A 637 17.12 43.42 -20.31
C GLN A 637 16.72 44.15 -21.61
N TYR A 638 16.92 43.48 -22.76
CA TYR A 638 16.47 43.99 -24.04
C TYR A 638 14.97 44.23 -24.11
N ALA A 639 14.16 43.32 -23.57
CA ALA A 639 12.69 43.44 -23.58
C ALA A 639 12.19 44.60 -22.70
N GLU A 640 12.91 44.91 -21.61
CA GLU A 640 12.63 46.07 -20.74
C GLU A 640 13.00 47.39 -21.41
N ASN A 641 14.16 47.45 -22.08
CA ASN A 641 14.61 48.62 -22.78
C ASN A 641 15.33 48.28 -24.11
N PRO A 642 14.60 48.20 -25.23
CA PRO A 642 15.19 47.85 -26.55
C PRO A 642 16.31 48.79 -27.00
N ASN A 643 16.36 50.03 -26.52
CA ASN A 643 17.40 51.00 -26.88
C ASN A 643 18.78 50.61 -26.30
N GLU A 644 18.86 49.72 -25.31
CA GLU A 644 20.10 49.26 -24.73
C GLU A 644 20.69 48.05 -25.48
N ALA A 645 20.10 47.61 -26.59
CA ALA A 645 20.55 46.47 -27.38
C ALA A 645 22.05 46.49 -27.69
N GLU A 646 22.58 47.66 -28.11
CA GLU A 646 23.99 47.83 -28.46
C GLU A 646 24.92 47.71 -27.23
N VAL A 647 24.48 48.20 -26.09
CA VAL A 647 25.22 48.09 -24.82
C VAL A 647 25.30 46.64 -24.39
N ILE A 648 24.16 45.90 -24.38
CA ILE A 648 24.09 44.49 -24.01
C ILE A 648 25.01 43.64 -24.90
N LEU A 649 25.02 43.89 -26.21
CA LEU A 649 25.89 43.15 -27.14
C LEU A 649 27.36 43.49 -26.98
N THR A 650 27.69 44.75 -26.63
CA THR A 650 29.07 45.19 -26.36
C THR A 650 29.61 44.53 -25.07
N ASP A 651 28.82 44.54 -24.01
CA ASP A 651 29.17 43.85 -22.74
C ASP A 651 29.44 42.36 -22.97
N LEU A 652 28.58 41.68 -23.75
CA LEU A 652 28.76 40.28 -24.11
C LEU A 652 30.04 40.06 -24.92
N PHE A 653 30.33 40.97 -25.89
CA PHE A 653 31.56 40.91 -26.69
C PHE A 653 32.81 41.06 -25.84
N ASP A 654 32.82 42.01 -24.91
CA ASP A 654 33.93 42.24 -23.97
C ASP A 654 34.15 41.04 -23.07
N GLU A 655 33.11 40.44 -22.54
CA GLU A 655 33.18 39.21 -21.72
C GLU A 655 33.81 38.05 -22.50
N ILE A 656 33.34 37.81 -23.73
CA ILE A 656 33.86 36.75 -24.58
C ILE A 656 35.33 37.03 -24.97
N SER A 657 35.67 38.30 -25.28
CA SER A 657 37.01 38.72 -25.68
C SER A 657 38.04 38.63 -24.55
N ALA A 658 37.62 38.81 -23.29
CA ALA A 658 38.49 38.65 -22.12
C ALA A 658 39.02 37.23 -21.98
N HIS A 659 38.30 36.23 -22.46
CA HIS A 659 38.64 34.80 -22.31
C HIS A 659 39.27 34.17 -23.56
N LYS A 660 39.21 34.80 -24.74
CA LYS A 660 39.79 34.28 -25.98
C LYS A 660 40.46 35.40 -26.79
N LYS A 661 41.72 35.15 -27.26
CA LYS A 661 42.38 36.02 -28.25
C LYS A 661 41.66 35.86 -29.59
N PHE A 662 40.77 36.78 -29.92
CA PHE A 662 40.24 36.88 -31.28
C PHE A 662 41.31 37.53 -32.17
N ALA A 663 41.79 36.77 -33.15
CA ALA A 663 42.54 37.35 -34.24
C ALA A 663 41.58 38.34 -34.96
N GLN A 664 42.10 39.53 -35.32
CA GLN A 664 41.45 40.63 -36.01
C GLN A 664 40.25 40.21 -36.89
N ASN A 665 39.04 40.18 -36.32
CA ASN A 665 37.83 39.85 -37.05
C ASN A 665 37.04 41.14 -37.32
N THR A 666 36.58 41.31 -38.58
CA THR A 666 35.73 42.37 -39.06
C THR A 666 34.27 42.29 -38.55
N PHE A 667 33.95 41.29 -37.71
CA PHE A 667 32.59 41.01 -37.22
C PHE A 667 32.00 42.05 -36.27
N PRO A 668 32.71 42.58 -35.25
CA PRO A 668 32.09 43.48 -34.28
C PRO A 668 31.48 44.76 -34.89
N PRO A 669 32.14 45.44 -35.83
CA PRO A 669 31.55 46.58 -36.51
C PRO A 669 30.29 46.24 -37.32
N LEU A 670 30.32 45.12 -38.04
CA LEU A 670 29.21 44.64 -38.85
C LEU A 670 27.97 44.22 -37.98
N ILE A 671 28.17 43.69 -36.79
CA ILE A 671 27.09 43.38 -35.84
C ILE A 671 26.37 44.66 -35.44
N GLY A 672 27.11 45.74 -35.11
CA GLY A 672 26.52 47.02 -34.76
C GLY A 672 25.79 47.70 -35.93
N GLU A 673 26.34 47.60 -37.15
CA GLU A 673 25.68 48.09 -38.35
C GLU A 673 24.39 47.33 -38.67
N PHE A 674 24.42 45.99 -38.65
CA PHE A 674 23.24 45.15 -38.89
C PHE A 674 22.16 45.33 -37.84
N LEU A 675 22.52 45.53 -36.59
CA LEU A 675 21.55 45.81 -35.53
C LEU A 675 20.70 47.04 -35.83
N LYS A 676 21.34 48.11 -36.42
CA LYS A 676 20.72 49.41 -36.73
C LYS A 676 20.02 49.41 -38.09
N ASP A 677 20.61 48.76 -39.10
CA ASP A 677 20.12 48.78 -40.45
C ASP A 677 19.82 47.38 -41.03
N PRO A 678 18.54 47.05 -41.26
CA PRO A 678 18.15 45.81 -41.91
C PRO A 678 18.73 45.55 -43.28
N ALA A 679 19.08 46.64 -44.06
CA ALA A 679 19.65 46.50 -45.39
C ALA A 679 21.04 45.82 -45.40
N LYS A 680 21.69 45.73 -44.26
CA LYS A 680 22.96 45.01 -44.08
C LYS A 680 22.83 43.50 -43.94
N ALA A 681 21.62 42.93 -44.04
CA ALA A 681 21.34 41.52 -43.85
C ALA A 681 22.14 40.62 -44.80
N ASP A 682 22.27 40.95 -46.06
CA ASP A 682 23.02 40.15 -47.05
C ASP A 682 24.51 40.10 -46.74
N GLU A 683 25.11 41.24 -46.40
CA GLU A 683 26.52 41.36 -46.04
C GLU A 683 26.80 40.58 -44.74
N PHE A 684 25.92 40.72 -43.74
CA PHE A 684 25.95 39.96 -42.48
C PHE A 684 25.84 38.43 -42.72
N CYS A 685 24.90 37.99 -43.56
CA CYS A 685 24.71 36.60 -43.94
C CYS A 685 25.94 36.02 -44.65
N GLN A 686 26.54 36.75 -45.60
CA GLN A 686 27.75 36.30 -46.32
C GLN A 686 28.92 36.08 -45.36
N ASN A 687 29.13 36.97 -44.41
CA ASN A 687 30.20 36.85 -43.41
C ASN A 687 29.98 35.65 -42.49
N ILE A 688 28.76 35.40 -42.05
CA ILE A 688 28.44 34.19 -41.25
C ILE A 688 28.68 32.94 -42.10
N ARG A 689 28.24 32.88 -43.35
CA ARG A 689 28.47 31.74 -44.24
C ARG A 689 29.95 31.43 -44.43
N VAL A 690 30.79 32.45 -44.55
CA VAL A 690 32.25 32.29 -44.66
C VAL A 690 32.80 31.67 -43.35
N TYR A 691 32.33 32.13 -42.21
CA TYR A 691 32.73 31.61 -40.90
C TYR A 691 32.28 30.16 -40.65
N THR A 692 31.05 29.83 -41.07
CA THR A 692 30.44 28.52 -40.83
C THR A 692 30.76 27.48 -41.90
N LYS A 693 31.35 27.85 -43.06
CA LYS A 693 31.57 27.00 -44.25
C LYS A 693 32.24 25.64 -44.02
N ARG A 694 32.91 25.43 -42.91
CA ARG A 694 33.63 24.17 -42.59
C ARG A 694 33.04 23.34 -41.45
N ARG A 695 32.03 23.83 -40.70
CA ARG A 695 31.58 23.18 -39.45
C ARG A 695 30.10 23.34 -39.12
N GLY A 696 29.30 23.97 -39.99
CA GLY A 696 27.89 24.25 -39.64
C GLY A 696 26.99 23.02 -39.73
N GLY A 697 26.32 22.65 -38.65
CA GLY A 697 25.25 21.65 -38.62
C GLY A 697 24.01 22.14 -39.42
N VAL A 698 23.07 21.19 -39.64
CA VAL A 698 21.88 21.44 -40.48
C VAL A 698 20.99 22.54 -39.89
N VAL A 699 20.85 22.61 -38.59
CA VAL A 699 20.03 23.61 -37.88
C VAL A 699 20.58 25.03 -38.08
N CYS A 700 21.90 25.20 -37.92
CA CYS A 700 22.58 26.47 -38.18
C CYS A 700 22.45 26.90 -39.64
N ALA A 701 22.63 25.98 -40.60
CA ALA A 701 22.51 26.25 -42.03
C ALA A 701 21.09 26.72 -42.39
N THR A 702 20.06 26.12 -41.78
CA THR A 702 18.66 26.55 -41.98
C THR A 702 18.43 27.98 -41.50
N LEU A 703 18.89 28.31 -40.28
CA LEU A 703 18.76 29.69 -39.77
C LEU A 703 19.45 30.70 -40.68
N ILE A 704 20.70 30.39 -41.08
CA ILE A 704 21.50 31.28 -41.97
C ILE A 704 20.82 31.49 -43.34
N SER A 705 20.15 30.46 -43.87
CA SER A 705 19.43 30.56 -45.14
C SER A 705 18.22 31.50 -45.10
N CYS A 706 17.65 31.73 -43.91
CA CYS A 706 16.51 32.62 -43.71
C CYS A 706 16.90 34.07 -43.37
N ILE A 707 18.19 34.37 -43.10
CA ILE A 707 18.63 35.73 -42.73
C ILE A 707 18.35 36.77 -43.85
N PRO A 708 18.51 36.50 -45.17
CA PRO A 708 18.25 37.47 -46.20
C PRO A 708 16.78 37.89 -46.35
N ASP A 709 15.87 37.32 -45.59
CA ASP A 709 14.44 37.66 -45.64
C ASP A 709 14.17 39.02 -45.00
N ALA A 710 13.76 39.99 -45.83
CA ALA A 710 13.51 41.35 -45.38
C ALA A 710 12.37 41.49 -44.36
N GLU A 711 11.35 40.61 -44.41
CA GLU A 711 10.26 40.64 -43.43
C GLU A 711 10.75 40.21 -42.04
N LEU A 712 11.59 39.19 -41.96
CA LEU A 712 12.15 38.71 -40.69
C LEU A 712 13.17 39.72 -40.11
N THR A 713 14.05 40.26 -40.96
CA THR A 713 15.09 41.19 -40.51
C THR A 713 14.56 42.61 -40.22
N SER A 714 13.33 42.92 -40.63
CA SER A 714 12.65 44.14 -40.15
C SER A 714 12.30 44.07 -38.66
N CYS A 715 12.23 42.86 -38.07
CA CYS A 715 11.92 42.66 -36.66
C CYS A 715 13.17 42.90 -35.80
N ASP A 716 13.15 43.94 -34.94
CA ASP A 716 14.28 44.32 -34.08
C ASP A 716 14.73 43.20 -33.12
N CYS A 717 13.78 42.49 -32.53
CA CYS A 717 14.11 41.38 -31.61
C CYS A 717 14.78 40.19 -32.34
N PHE A 718 14.47 39.97 -33.63
CA PHE A 718 15.14 38.96 -34.42
C PHE A 718 16.56 39.37 -34.79
N ARG A 719 16.79 40.66 -35.15
CA ARG A 719 18.15 41.17 -35.35
C ARG A 719 18.99 41.06 -34.09
N PHE A 720 18.43 41.47 -32.95
CA PHE A 720 19.10 41.32 -31.67
C PHE A 720 19.46 39.83 -31.37
N PHE A 721 18.53 38.90 -31.59
CA PHE A 721 18.78 37.49 -31.46
C PHE A 721 19.92 36.99 -32.35
N LEU A 722 19.91 37.37 -33.63
CA LEU A 722 20.97 36.97 -34.58
C LEU A 722 22.34 37.51 -34.17
N CYS A 723 22.43 38.80 -33.80
CA CYS A 723 23.68 39.41 -33.31
C CYS A 723 24.20 38.68 -32.04
N PHE A 724 23.32 38.42 -31.09
CA PHE A 724 23.68 37.69 -29.89
C PHE A 724 24.17 36.27 -30.20
N TRP A 725 23.43 35.54 -31.06
CA TRP A 725 23.81 34.19 -31.48
C TRP A 725 25.19 34.16 -32.15
N VAL A 726 25.47 35.08 -33.04
CA VAL A 726 26.78 35.17 -33.70
C VAL A 726 27.90 35.42 -32.70
N LEU A 727 27.71 36.32 -31.73
CA LEU A 727 28.69 36.52 -30.65
C LEU A 727 28.95 35.27 -29.88
N MET A 728 27.88 34.52 -29.51
CA MET A 728 28.01 33.24 -28.82
C MET A 728 28.75 32.19 -29.66
N LEU A 729 28.55 32.15 -30.99
CA LEU A 729 29.30 31.27 -31.89
C LEU A 729 30.79 31.61 -31.92
N LEU A 730 31.14 32.88 -31.93
CA LEU A 730 32.53 33.33 -31.84
C LEU A 730 33.17 32.87 -30.51
N GLY A 731 32.43 32.96 -29.41
CA GLY A 731 32.86 32.50 -28.09
C GLY A 731 32.92 30.96 -27.94
N ASN A 732 32.03 30.24 -28.58
CA ASN A 732 31.95 28.78 -28.46
C ASN A 732 31.65 28.11 -29.82
N PRO A 733 32.70 27.79 -30.62
CA PRO A 733 32.51 27.17 -31.94
C PRO A 733 31.80 25.78 -31.93
N LYS A 734 31.68 25.11 -30.79
CA LYS A 734 30.94 23.86 -30.68
C LYS A 734 29.43 24.02 -30.93
N LEU A 735 28.90 25.24 -30.78
CA LEU A 735 27.51 25.54 -31.11
C LEU A 735 27.23 25.41 -32.62
N LEU A 736 28.26 25.39 -33.47
CA LEU A 736 28.13 25.14 -34.90
C LEU A 736 27.78 23.70 -35.26
N GLU A 737 28.06 22.73 -34.36
CA GLU A 737 27.84 21.31 -34.60
C GLU A 737 26.34 20.91 -34.52
N LYS A 738 25.49 21.78 -33.97
CA LYS A 738 24.04 21.68 -34.02
C LYS A 738 23.52 22.14 -35.37
#